data_8cb1006864caa0f322680c4ca5b6df85
#
_entry.id   8cb1006864caa0f322680c4ca5b6df85
#
_cell.length_a   1.000
_cell.length_b   1.000
_cell.length_c   1.000
_cell.angle_alpha   90.00
_cell.angle_beta   90.00
_cell.angle_gamma   90.00
#
_symmetry.space_group_name_H-M   'P 1'
#
loop_
_entity.id
_entity.type
_entity.pdbx_description
1 polymer ?
#
loop_
_entity_poly.entity_id
_entity_poly.type
_entity_poly.pdbx_seq_one_letter_code
_entity_poly.pdbx_strand_id
1 'polypeptide(L)'
;MFQARRGLAFQTSTLVLSMTTVAAWGAEPNYDEAAVRSFTLPNVLAGPDGTPAATADDWRRRSRPHQLELLETSVYGRRLPAVPVSVVGDVDRAEATLADGMQAIRIQARLRLGAAPQAVTTDVLVYLPQSDRPVPLFLHLNFKGNQGEHPDPAIRMAAAWLPNDKRGEVVDNRATAASRAQDSRHWPAEKLLARGYGLATACYGDVFPDRPDGRAASALASLGRPLEGNLPADEPGAIATWAWQLSRILDWLVTLPEIDATKVIVVGHSRNGKAAMWAGACDERFAMVVANESGCGGAALERRNYGETVAAITRRFPHWFCPAFAGYAERELDLPVDAHVTLAMTAPRPLYVASAVDDRWADPRGEFLAAVAASPVWKLFGLEGLGTDAFPAIDTPVGQTVGYHVRTGQHDLLEYDWLRFADFADRTLRGIEPAARDATFRPVQEPLPVPPPPGAILLFGVGSEPGGPKFTNMAGGPIDWRIEDGTLVVGTSKGHANHIVSVPVFRDADIHAEFMTSPVAKGNSGLYLHGHYELQIFDSFGVDPPTDQDEGAVYRFGRPLVNAARPTGEWQVYDVRFIAPRRGDDGRVVTPGRITAWLNGKLIQDGLEFTEPRSPYIPYKHGVTDHLRTIEATLRKTGRGPLFLQDHGSPTRFRNIWIRPLDEADGR
;
A
#
# COMPACT_ATOMS: atom_id res chain seq x y z
N MET A 1 10.03 -64.53 50.00
CA MET A 1 10.48 -63.83 51.21
C MET A 1 11.44 -62.72 50.80
N PHE A 2 11.17 -61.51 51.26
CA PHE A 2 11.94 -60.26 51.19
C PHE A 2 12.12 -59.57 49.85
N GLN A 3 11.26 -58.60 49.68
CA GLN A 3 11.37 -57.47 48.79
C GLN A 3 12.49 -56.50 49.26
N ALA A 4 13.29 -56.00 48.33
CA ALA A 4 14.12 -54.79 48.52
C ALA A 4 13.71 -53.72 47.53
N ARG A 5 13.09 -52.66 48.06
CA ARG A 5 12.77 -51.41 47.33
C ARG A 5 14.09 -50.66 47.05
N ARG A 6 14.37 -50.32 45.80
CA ARG A 6 15.36 -49.34 45.42
C ARG A 6 14.66 -48.01 45.12
N GLY A 7 14.95 -47.00 45.93
CA GLY A 7 14.53 -45.65 45.72
C GLY A 7 15.30 -45.01 44.55
N LEU A 8 14.56 -44.38 43.66
CA LEU A 8 15.14 -43.50 42.61
C LEU A 8 15.35 -42.12 43.21
N ALA A 9 16.62 -41.72 43.31
CA ALA A 9 16.99 -40.33 43.59
C ALA A 9 16.89 -39.52 42.31
N PHE A 10 16.02 -38.52 42.28
CA PHE A 10 16.00 -37.48 41.24
C PHE A 10 17.17 -36.53 41.48
N GLN A 11 18.17 -36.57 40.58
CA GLN A 11 19.16 -35.50 40.46
C GLN A 11 18.57 -34.39 39.60
N THR A 12 18.28 -33.26 40.23
CA THR A 12 17.99 -31.98 39.55
C THR A 12 19.30 -31.44 38.99
N SER A 13 19.51 -31.64 37.70
CA SER A 13 20.58 -30.96 36.96
C SER A 13 20.13 -29.56 36.66
N THR A 14 20.67 -28.58 37.36
CA THR A 14 20.55 -27.16 37.06
C THR A 14 21.32 -26.87 35.76
N LEU A 15 20.61 -26.71 34.67
CA LEU A 15 21.18 -26.27 33.41
C LEU A 15 21.51 -24.79 33.54
N VAL A 16 22.78 -24.46 33.78
CA VAL A 16 23.29 -23.08 33.66
C VAL A 16 23.34 -22.77 32.16
N LEU A 17 22.32 -22.06 31.68
CA LEU A 17 22.35 -21.47 30.33
C LEU A 17 23.42 -20.37 30.33
N SER A 18 24.58 -20.66 29.78
CA SER A 18 25.56 -19.63 29.45
C SER A 18 24.93 -18.72 28.41
N MET A 19 24.50 -17.53 28.83
CA MET A 19 24.24 -16.42 27.92
C MET A 19 25.57 -16.08 27.23
N THR A 20 25.79 -16.64 26.05
CA THR A 20 26.75 -16.09 25.10
C THR A 20 26.27 -14.69 24.78
N THR A 21 27.05 -13.70 25.16
CA THR A 21 26.90 -12.30 24.84
C THR A 21 26.69 -12.18 23.35
N VAL A 22 25.43 -11.88 22.95
CA VAL A 22 25.11 -11.33 21.64
C VAL A 22 25.92 -10.05 21.53
N ALA A 23 26.84 -10.00 20.58
CA ALA A 23 27.66 -8.83 20.29
C ALA A 23 26.72 -7.62 20.16
N ALA A 24 27.07 -6.56 20.84
CA ALA A 24 26.29 -5.33 20.95
C ALA A 24 25.77 -4.87 19.58
N TRP A 25 24.48 -5.00 19.39
CA TRP A 25 23.76 -4.22 18.42
C TRP A 25 24.01 -2.75 18.79
N GLY A 26 24.36 -1.91 17.80
CA GLY A 26 24.51 -0.46 18.05
C GLY A 26 23.30 0.09 18.80
N ALA A 27 23.39 1.32 19.29
CA ALA A 27 22.33 1.95 20.10
C ALA A 27 20.94 1.59 19.57
N GLU A 28 20.00 1.28 20.50
CA GLU A 28 18.60 1.03 20.16
C GLU A 28 18.07 2.16 19.27
N PRO A 29 17.27 1.85 18.23
CA PRO A 29 16.71 2.87 17.37
C PRO A 29 15.88 3.88 18.17
N ASN A 30 16.06 5.15 17.88
CA ASN A 30 15.22 6.20 18.46
C ASN A 30 13.83 6.16 17.80
N TYR A 31 12.79 6.02 18.61
CA TYR A 31 11.38 6.13 18.19
C TYR A 31 10.64 7.23 18.98
N ASP A 32 11.36 8.09 19.68
CA ASP A 32 10.80 9.21 20.42
C ASP A 32 11.10 10.53 19.69
N GLU A 33 10.05 11.20 19.22
CA GLU A 33 10.16 12.50 18.57
C GLU A 33 10.82 13.56 19.47
N ALA A 34 10.63 13.48 20.80
CA ALA A 34 11.24 14.41 21.75
C ALA A 34 12.77 14.22 21.87
N ALA A 35 13.27 13.04 21.51
CA ALA A 35 14.70 12.74 21.50
C ALA A 35 15.39 13.12 20.17
N VAL A 36 14.64 13.56 19.15
CA VAL A 36 15.22 14.06 17.91
C VAL A 36 15.94 15.36 18.17
N ARG A 37 17.25 15.38 17.88
CA ARG A 37 18.09 16.56 18.08
C ARG A 37 17.71 17.68 17.11
N SER A 38 17.91 18.93 17.51
CA SER A 38 17.83 20.05 16.58
C SER A 38 18.93 19.94 15.52
N PHE A 39 18.57 20.18 14.28
CA PHE A 39 19.49 20.13 13.14
C PHE A 39 19.16 21.23 12.14
N THR A 40 20.14 21.55 11.27
CA THR A 40 19.94 22.42 10.11
C THR A 40 20.19 21.60 8.86
N LEU A 41 19.28 21.69 7.89
CA LEU A 41 19.46 21.05 6.61
C LEU A 41 20.42 21.84 5.72
N PRO A 42 21.23 21.19 4.89
CA PRO A 42 21.96 21.83 3.82
C PRO A 42 21.01 22.60 2.91
N ASN A 43 21.45 23.74 2.40
CA ASN A 43 20.62 24.51 1.49
C ASN A 43 20.49 23.79 0.14
N VAL A 44 19.30 23.26 -0.16
CA VAL A 44 19.03 22.53 -1.40
C VAL A 44 19.29 23.36 -2.66
N LEU A 45 19.18 24.70 -2.59
CA LEU A 45 19.41 25.61 -3.70
C LEU A 45 20.89 25.99 -3.89
N ALA A 46 21.78 25.63 -2.96
CA ALA A 46 23.19 26.05 -3.02
C ALA A 46 23.89 25.54 -4.27
N GLY A 47 24.64 26.43 -4.91
CA GLY A 47 25.61 26.09 -5.95
C GLY A 47 27.02 25.83 -5.37
N PRO A 48 28.03 25.58 -6.22
CA PRO A 48 29.38 25.22 -5.79
C PRO A 48 30.09 26.29 -4.95
N ASP A 49 29.70 27.54 -5.06
CA ASP A 49 30.18 28.70 -4.30
C ASP A 49 29.31 29.00 -3.06
N GLY A 50 28.33 28.14 -2.76
CA GLY A 50 27.36 28.35 -1.67
C GLY A 50 26.21 29.31 -2.02
N THR A 51 26.26 30.02 -3.16
CA THR A 51 25.22 30.94 -3.58
C THR A 51 23.95 30.16 -4.00
N PRO A 52 22.77 30.47 -3.43
CA PRO A 52 21.54 29.78 -3.81
C PRO A 52 21.10 30.11 -5.23
N ALA A 53 20.49 29.15 -5.93
CA ALA A 53 19.76 29.41 -7.17
C ALA A 53 18.59 30.37 -6.89
N ALA A 54 18.48 31.42 -7.70
CA ALA A 54 17.38 32.38 -7.66
C ALA A 54 16.34 32.12 -8.76
N THR A 55 16.72 31.40 -9.80
CA THR A 55 15.88 31.11 -10.98
C THR A 55 15.95 29.61 -11.34
N ALA A 56 14.99 29.16 -12.14
CA ALA A 56 15.01 27.81 -12.72
C ALA A 56 16.27 27.53 -13.55
N ASP A 57 16.81 28.58 -14.23
CA ASP A 57 18.01 28.47 -15.03
C ASP A 57 19.28 28.34 -14.16
N ASP A 58 19.38 29.10 -13.05
CA ASP A 58 20.44 28.92 -12.04
C ASP A 58 20.43 27.51 -11.48
N TRP A 59 19.24 27.01 -11.16
CA TRP A 59 19.07 25.64 -10.69
C TRP A 59 19.64 24.63 -11.69
N ARG A 60 19.13 24.66 -12.93
CA ARG A 60 19.52 23.69 -13.98
C ARG A 60 21.01 23.71 -14.28
N ARG A 61 21.61 24.90 -14.36
CA ARG A 61 22.98 25.04 -14.85
C ARG A 61 24.04 24.98 -13.74
N ARG A 62 23.69 25.32 -12.51
CA ARG A 62 24.68 25.48 -11.45
C ARG A 62 24.38 24.63 -10.23
N SER A 63 23.21 24.82 -9.60
CA SER A 63 22.95 24.19 -8.32
C SER A 63 22.63 22.70 -8.47
N ARG A 64 21.78 22.29 -9.42
CA ARG A 64 21.45 20.89 -9.66
C ARG A 64 22.68 20.02 -9.98
N PRO A 65 23.59 20.39 -10.88
CA PRO A 65 24.81 19.62 -11.14
C PRO A 65 25.68 19.49 -9.90
N HIS A 66 25.82 20.55 -9.10
CA HIS A 66 26.59 20.55 -7.87
C HIS A 66 25.97 19.61 -6.81
N GLN A 67 24.65 19.72 -6.58
CA GLN A 67 23.95 18.87 -5.63
C GLN A 67 23.99 17.39 -6.06
N LEU A 68 23.87 17.12 -7.36
CA LEU A 68 23.99 15.79 -7.90
C LEU A 68 25.40 15.20 -7.68
N GLU A 69 26.46 16.00 -7.86
CA GLU A 69 27.82 15.58 -7.57
C GLU A 69 28.04 15.27 -6.08
N LEU A 70 27.45 16.06 -5.19
CA LEU A 70 27.50 15.77 -3.75
C LEU A 70 26.82 14.44 -3.41
N LEU A 71 25.67 14.13 -4.02
CA LEU A 71 24.99 12.84 -3.86
C LEU A 71 25.84 11.68 -4.41
N GLU A 72 26.48 11.87 -5.57
CA GLU A 72 27.38 10.87 -6.18
C GLU A 72 28.60 10.58 -5.29
N THR A 73 29.17 11.60 -4.66
CA THR A 73 30.41 11.46 -3.89
C THR A 73 30.20 11.07 -2.44
N SER A 74 28.99 11.23 -1.89
CA SER A 74 28.74 11.01 -0.48
C SER A 74 27.69 9.96 -0.14
N VAL A 75 26.80 9.57 -1.11
CA VAL A 75 25.67 8.65 -0.82
C VAL A 75 25.63 7.48 -1.77
N TYR A 76 25.36 7.73 -3.08
CA TYR A 76 25.02 6.67 -4.04
C TYR A 76 26.21 6.14 -4.83
N GLY A 77 27.28 6.93 -4.94
CA GLY A 77 28.41 6.66 -5.83
C GLY A 77 28.21 7.26 -7.23
N ARG A 78 29.28 7.29 -8.02
CA ARG A 78 29.31 7.83 -9.38
C ARG A 78 28.27 7.13 -10.26
N ARG A 79 27.54 7.90 -11.05
CA ARG A 79 26.55 7.35 -11.99
C ARG A 79 27.20 6.36 -12.95
N LEU A 80 26.48 5.25 -13.18
CA LEU A 80 26.90 4.25 -14.14
C LEU A 80 26.62 4.73 -15.58
N PRO A 81 27.47 4.39 -16.55
CA PRO A 81 27.30 4.84 -17.93
C PRO A 81 26.08 4.21 -18.58
N ALA A 82 25.50 4.91 -19.55
CA ALA A 82 24.56 4.31 -20.49
C ALA A 82 25.30 3.24 -21.33
N VAL A 83 24.63 2.13 -21.58
CA VAL A 83 25.13 1.04 -22.42
C VAL A 83 24.06 0.64 -23.44
N PRO A 84 24.44 0.02 -24.56
CA PRO A 84 23.47 -0.54 -25.49
C PRO A 84 22.55 -1.54 -24.81
N VAL A 85 21.25 -1.47 -25.11
CA VAL A 85 20.26 -2.46 -24.69
C VAL A 85 19.78 -3.24 -25.91
N SER A 86 19.80 -4.55 -25.81
CA SER A 86 19.33 -5.44 -26.89
C SER A 86 18.46 -6.55 -26.33
N VAL A 87 17.48 -6.98 -27.11
CA VAL A 87 16.63 -8.14 -26.77
C VAL A 87 17.42 -9.42 -27.05
N VAL A 88 17.36 -10.36 -26.11
CA VAL A 88 17.95 -11.71 -26.25
C VAL A 88 16.83 -12.69 -26.63
N GLY A 89 16.93 -13.24 -27.84
CA GLY A 89 15.85 -14.07 -28.39
C GLY A 89 14.64 -13.24 -28.85
N ASP A 90 13.47 -13.86 -28.81
CA ASP A 90 12.23 -13.22 -29.25
C ASP A 90 11.52 -12.51 -28.09
N VAL A 91 10.82 -11.44 -28.43
CA VAL A 91 9.85 -10.80 -27.53
C VAL A 91 8.59 -11.67 -27.51
N ASP A 92 8.24 -12.22 -26.36
CA ASP A 92 7.00 -12.96 -26.15
C ASP A 92 5.87 -11.95 -25.97
N ARG A 93 4.97 -11.88 -26.93
CA ARG A 93 3.81 -11.01 -26.93
C ARG A 93 2.54 -11.84 -27.13
N ALA A 94 1.60 -11.73 -26.21
CA ALA A 94 0.36 -12.47 -26.24
C ALA A 94 -0.80 -11.67 -25.63
N GLU A 95 -2.01 -11.96 -26.05
CA GLU A 95 -3.21 -11.60 -25.28
C GLU A 95 -3.24 -12.42 -24.00
N ALA A 96 -3.61 -11.76 -22.92
CA ALA A 96 -3.78 -12.36 -21.60
C ALA A 96 -5.17 -12.05 -21.06
N THR A 97 -5.83 -13.06 -20.55
CA THR A 97 -7.09 -12.87 -19.79
C THR A 97 -6.75 -12.89 -18.32
N LEU A 98 -6.88 -11.75 -17.67
CA LEU A 98 -6.62 -11.55 -16.26
C LEU A 98 -7.88 -11.84 -15.42
N ALA A 99 -7.83 -11.53 -14.12
CA ALA A 99 -8.97 -11.72 -13.24
C ALA A 99 -10.23 -11.00 -13.77
N ASP A 100 -11.39 -11.54 -13.43
CA ASP A 100 -12.71 -11.03 -13.84
C ASP A 100 -12.92 -10.95 -15.38
N GLY A 101 -12.07 -11.65 -16.15
CA GLY A 101 -12.18 -11.69 -17.63
C GLY A 101 -11.58 -10.48 -18.33
N MET A 102 -10.83 -9.63 -17.64
CA MET A 102 -10.15 -8.48 -18.24
C MET A 102 -9.15 -8.91 -19.32
N GLN A 103 -9.25 -8.30 -20.50
CA GLN A 103 -8.30 -8.53 -21.58
C GLN A 103 -7.14 -7.54 -21.49
N ALA A 104 -5.93 -8.05 -21.56
CA ALA A 104 -4.69 -7.28 -21.55
C ALA A 104 -3.70 -7.82 -22.57
N ILE A 105 -2.70 -7.05 -22.91
CA ILE A 105 -1.54 -7.49 -23.70
C ILE A 105 -0.40 -7.76 -22.74
N ARG A 106 0.09 -9.01 -22.70
CA ARG A 106 1.32 -9.36 -21.98
C ARG A 106 2.50 -9.30 -22.93
N ILE A 107 3.59 -8.64 -22.51
CA ILE A 107 4.86 -8.61 -23.22
C ILE A 107 5.96 -9.05 -22.25
N GLN A 108 6.81 -10.00 -22.68
CA GLN A 108 7.98 -10.42 -21.92
C GLN A 108 9.21 -10.37 -22.82
N ALA A 109 10.26 -9.70 -22.34
CA ALA A 109 11.54 -9.62 -23.04
C ALA A 109 12.69 -9.90 -22.08
N ARG A 110 13.71 -10.60 -22.55
CA ARG A 110 14.99 -10.64 -21.89
C ARG A 110 15.90 -9.60 -22.51
N LEU A 111 16.32 -8.64 -21.72
CA LEU A 111 17.21 -7.56 -22.15
C LEU A 111 18.64 -7.86 -21.75
N ARG A 112 19.57 -7.71 -22.68
CA ARG A 112 21.00 -7.65 -22.38
C ARG A 112 21.42 -6.20 -22.23
N LEU A 113 22.10 -5.89 -21.12
CA LEU A 113 22.51 -4.55 -20.75
C LEU A 113 24.03 -4.41 -20.97
N GLY A 114 24.42 -4.02 -22.18
CA GLY A 114 25.80 -3.90 -22.64
C GLY A 114 26.12 -4.76 -23.84
N ALA A 115 27.27 -4.48 -24.49
CA ALA A 115 27.74 -5.18 -25.67
C ALA A 115 28.64 -6.38 -25.36
N ALA A 116 29.20 -6.43 -24.14
CA ALA A 116 30.14 -7.49 -23.77
C ALA A 116 29.45 -8.87 -23.65
N PRO A 117 30.10 -9.99 -24.00
CA PRO A 117 29.53 -11.32 -23.85
C PRO A 117 29.03 -11.64 -22.41
N GLN A 118 29.73 -11.09 -21.42
CA GLN A 118 29.42 -11.22 -19.98
C GLN A 118 28.45 -10.14 -19.45
N ALA A 119 27.85 -9.32 -20.34
CA ALA A 119 26.87 -8.32 -19.92
C ALA A 119 25.68 -9.00 -19.25
N VAL A 120 25.21 -8.40 -18.16
CA VAL A 120 24.04 -8.92 -17.41
C VAL A 120 22.78 -8.87 -18.26
N THR A 121 21.83 -9.74 -17.92
CA THR A 121 20.49 -9.72 -18.51
C THR A 121 19.45 -9.46 -17.45
N THR A 122 18.33 -8.84 -17.85
CA THR A 122 17.15 -8.67 -17.01
C THR A 122 15.90 -9.10 -17.76
N ASP A 123 15.02 -9.83 -17.09
CA ASP A 123 13.73 -10.22 -17.66
C ASP A 123 12.68 -9.16 -17.30
N VAL A 124 12.09 -8.54 -18.32
CA VAL A 124 11.05 -7.52 -18.15
C VAL A 124 9.70 -8.13 -18.49
N LEU A 125 8.73 -7.94 -17.60
CA LEU A 125 7.30 -8.23 -17.80
C LEU A 125 6.56 -6.93 -17.96
N VAL A 126 5.71 -6.84 -18.98
CA VAL A 126 4.82 -5.71 -19.22
C VAL A 126 3.38 -6.20 -19.39
N TYR A 127 2.43 -5.55 -18.74
CA TYR A 127 1.01 -5.65 -19.05
C TYR A 127 0.51 -4.31 -19.54
N LEU A 128 -0.26 -4.33 -20.64
CA LEU A 128 -0.88 -3.14 -21.23
C LEU A 128 -2.39 -3.36 -21.35
N PRO A 129 -3.22 -2.34 -21.09
CA PRO A 129 -4.65 -2.42 -21.40
C PRO A 129 -4.85 -2.45 -22.90
N GLN A 130 -6.01 -2.97 -23.36
CA GLN A 130 -6.45 -2.81 -24.74
C GLN A 130 -6.69 -1.32 -25.01
N SER A 131 -5.92 -0.72 -25.90
CA SER A 131 -5.99 0.70 -26.22
C SER A 131 -5.58 0.96 -27.66
N ASP A 132 -6.24 1.89 -28.31
CA ASP A 132 -5.90 2.42 -29.65
C ASP A 132 -4.86 3.56 -29.61
N ARG A 133 -4.44 3.95 -28.42
CA ARG A 133 -3.44 5.01 -28.17
C ARG A 133 -2.36 4.54 -27.25
N PRO A 134 -1.13 5.10 -27.35
CA PRO A 134 -0.09 4.85 -26.37
C PRO A 134 -0.56 5.21 -24.95
N VAL A 135 -0.23 4.36 -23.98
CA VAL A 135 -0.66 4.52 -22.58
C VAL A 135 0.49 4.94 -21.67
N PRO A 136 0.23 5.72 -20.62
CA PRO A 136 1.20 5.95 -19.55
C PRO A 136 1.53 4.62 -18.85
N LEU A 137 2.74 4.52 -18.28
CA LEU A 137 3.22 3.26 -17.73
C LEU A 137 3.90 3.47 -16.38
N PHE A 138 3.59 2.61 -15.42
CA PHE A 138 4.34 2.45 -14.19
C PHE A 138 5.43 1.39 -14.35
N LEU A 139 6.67 1.74 -14.02
CA LEU A 139 7.82 0.83 -13.98
C LEU A 139 8.32 0.68 -12.55
N HIS A 140 8.43 -0.55 -12.06
CA HIS A 140 9.01 -0.85 -10.75
C HIS A 140 9.92 -2.08 -10.78
N LEU A 141 10.76 -2.22 -9.75
CA LEU A 141 11.53 -3.44 -9.50
C LEU A 141 10.84 -4.29 -8.44
N ASN A 142 10.72 -5.59 -8.70
CA ASN A 142 10.17 -6.56 -7.76
C ASN A 142 11.27 -7.32 -7.00
N PHE A 143 10.88 -7.95 -5.88
CA PHE A 143 11.80 -8.63 -4.96
C PHE A 143 11.98 -10.11 -5.22
N LYS A 144 11.01 -10.79 -5.85
CA LYS A 144 10.98 -12.25 -5.93
C LYS A 144 10.93 -12.79 -7.36
N GLY A 145 11.05 -11.91 -8.35
CA GLY A 145 10.91 -12.24 -9.76
C GLY A 145 9.51 -12.03 -10.29
N ASN A 146 9.41 -11.84 -11.60
CA ASN A 146 8.17 -11.43 -12.28
C ASN A 146 7.01 -12.41 -12.07
N GLN A 147 7.27 -13.70 -11.90
CA GLN A 147 6.26 -14.72 -11.61
C GLN A 147 5.59 -14.53 -10.23
N GLY A 148 6.23 -13.80 -9.32
CA GLY A 148 5.65 -13.46 -8.01
C GLY A 148 4.54 -12.43 -8.08
N GLU A 149 4.56 -11.58 -9.10
CA GLU A 149 3.70 -10.40 -9.21
C GLU A 149 2.28 -10.72 -9.68
N HIS A 150 2.08 -11.81 -10.42
CA HIS A 150 0.77 -12.14 -10.98
C HIS A 150 0.58 -13.65 -11.17
N PRO A 151 -0.65 -14.21 -11.04
CA PRO A 151 -0.91 -15.65 -11.15
C PRO A 151 -0.84 -16.20 -12.59
N ASP A 152 -0.71 -15.37 -13.62
CA ASP A 152 -0.61 -15.81 -15.02
C ASP A 152 0.50 -16.88 -15.18
N PRO A 153 0.14 -18.13 -15.55
CA PRO A 153 1.09 -19.23 -15.65
C PRO A 153 2.14 -19.02 -16.75
N ALA A 154 1.89 -18.15 -17.71
CA ALA A 154 2.80 -17.87 -18.80
C ALA A 154 3.94 -16.91 -18.42
N ILE A 155 3.92 -16.29 -17.25
CA ILE A 155 5.02 -15.47 -16.77
C ILE A 155 6.25 -16.36 -16.55
N ARG A 156 7.38 -15.94 -17.13
CA ARG A 156 8.67 -16.65 -17.01
C ARG A 156 9.15 -16.67 -15.57
N MET A 157 9.74 -17.79 -15.16
CA MET A 157 10.39 -17.93 -13.86
C MET A 157 11.69 -17.11 -13.83
N ALA A 158 11.91 -16.38 -12.74
CA ALA A 158 13.14 -15.61 -12.58
C ALA A 158 14.37 -16.52 -12.52
N ALA A 159 15.41 -16.12 -13.25
CA ALA A 159 16.74 -16.73 -13.19
C ALA A 159 17.67 -16.01 -12.21
N ALA A 160 17.23 -14.90 -11.60
CA ALA A 160 17.99 -14.12 -10.63
C ALA A 160 18.37 -14.96 -9.39
N TRP A 161 19.46 -14.56 -8.75
CA TRP A 161 19.75 -15.00 -7.39
C TRP A 161 18.74 -14.34 -6.43
N LEU A 162 18.09 -15.14 -5.59
CA LEU A 162 17.13 -14.69 -4.60
C LEU A 162 17.50 -15.27 -3.22
N PRO A 163 17.26 -14.55 -2.11
CA PRO A 163 17.48 -15.13 -0.78
C PRO A 163 16.50 -16.28 -0.54
N ASN A 164 17.01 -17.40 0.01
CA ASN A 164 16.18 -18.52 0.38
C ASN A 164 15.12 -18.11 1.41
N ASP A 165 13.94 -18.68 1.33
CA ASP A 165 12.88 -18.50 2.29
C ASP A 165 12.44 -19.80 2.97
N LYS A 166 11.65 -19.66 4.05
CA LYS A 166 11.15 -20.81 4.82
C LYS A 166 9.89 -21.45 4.25
N ARG A 167 9.28 -20.82 3.22
CA ARG A 167 8.01 -21.28 2.62
C ARG A 167 8.25 -22.16 1.40
N GLY A 168 9.51 -22.28 0.94
CA GLY A 168 9.86 -23.04 -0.24
C GLY A 168 9.60 -22.28 -1.56
N GLU A 169 9.32 -20.99 -1.50
CA GLU A 169 9.17 -20.13 -2.66
C GLU A 169 10.52 -19.94 -3.36
N VAL A 170 11.60 -19.89 -2.59
CA VAL A 170 13.00 -19.83 -3.06
C VAL A 170 13.80 -20.92 -2.39
N VAL A 171 14.37 -21.83 -3.20
CA VAL A 171 15.22 -22.94 -2.76
C VAL A 171 16.53 -22.88 -3.55
N ASP A 172 17.66 -23.10 -2.88
CA ASP A 172 18.99 -23.00 -3.47
C ASP A 172 19.22 -21.68 -4.24
N ASN A 173 18.70 -20.59 -3.67
CA ASN A 173 18.74 -19.25 -4.23
C ASN A 173 18.09 -19.11 -5.63
N ARG A 174 17.10 -19.94 -5.92
CA ARG A 174 16.30 -19.90 -7.14
C ARG A 174 14.81 -19.93 -6.85
N ALA A 175 14.06 -19.17 -7.62
CA ALA A 175 12.60 -19.21 -7.56
C ALA A 175 12.07 -20.60 -7.90
N THR A 176 11.10 -21.08 -7.13
CA THR A 176 10.38 -22.34 -7.41
C THR A 176 8.97 -22.04 -7.93
N ALA A 177 8.26 -23.06 -8.40
CA ALA A 177 6.86 -22.89 -8.80
C ALA A 177 5.95 -22.35 -7.68
N ALA A 178 6.31 -22.57 -6.41
CA ALA A 178 5.59 -22.06 -5.26
C ALA A 178 5.68 -20.53 -5.11
N SER A 179 6.66 -19.88 -5.76
CA SER A 179 6.81 -18.42 -5.74
C SER A 179 5.77 -17.67 -6.61
N ARG A 180 5.03 -18.40 -7.47
CA ARG A 180 4.06 -17.77 -8.37
C ARG A 180 2.95 -17.07 -7.61
N ALA A 181 2.70 -15.81 -7.98
CA ALA A 181 1.67 -14.95 -7.38
C ALA A 181 1.81 -14.63 -5.88
N GLN A 182 2.93 -14.96 -5.26
CA GLN A 182 3.10 -14.73 -3.81
C GLN A 182 3.20 -13.25 -3.43
N ASP A 183 3.57 -12.39 -4.38
CA ASP A 183 3.63 -10.94 -4.19
C ASP A 183 2.51 -10.18 -4.95
N SER A 184 1.53 -10.90 -5.52
CA SER A 184 0.47 -10.30 -6.36
C SER A 184 -0.35 -9.22 -5.63
N ARG A 185 -0.45 -9.28 -4.31
CA ARG A 185 -1.09 -8.24 -3.49
C ARG A 185 -0.38 -6.88 -3.58
N HIS A 186 0.90 -6.87 -3.94
CA HIS A 186 1.70 -5.65 -4.10
C HIS A 186 1.58 -5.04 -5.51
N TRP A 187 0.88 -5.70 -6.41
CA TRP A 187 0.78 -5.30 -7.81
C TRP A 187 -0.66 -5.41 -8.33
N PRO A 188 -1.55 -4.46 -8.03
CA PRO A 188 -2.96 -4.49 -8.40
C PRO A 188 -3.14 -4.21 -9.90
N ALA A 189 -2.63 -5.13 -10.74
CA ALA A 189 -2.50 -4.95 -12.17
C ALA A 189 -3.84 -4.61 -12.83
N GLU A 190 -4.90 -5.36 -12.53
CA GLU A 190 -6.21 -5.17 -13.12
C GLU A 190 -6.77 -3.77 -12.87
N LYS A 191 -6.57 -3.23 -11.66
CA LYS A 191 -7.09 -1.91 -11.29
C LYS A 191 -6.38 -0.77 -12.02
N LEU A 192 -5.08 -0.91 -12.21
CA LEU A 192 -4.29 0.10 -12.92
C LEU A 192 -4.51 0.01 -14.43
N LEU A 193 -4.61 -1.21 -14.98
CA LEU A 193 -4.98 -1.43 -16.38
C LEU A 193 -6.37 -0.87 -16.69
N ALA A 194 -7.36 -1.08 -15.81
CA ALA A 194 -8.71 -0.52 -15.96
C ALA A 194 -8.71 1.01 -15.96
N ARG A 195 -7.69 1.66 -15.35
CA ARG A 195 -7.49 3.12 -15.39
C ARG A 195 -6.72 3.58 -16.62
N GLY A 196 -6.35 2.67 -17.51
CA GLY A 196 -5.61 2.96 -18.73
C GLY A 196 -4.11 3.17 -18.52
N TYR A 197 -3.53 2.61 -17.47
CA TYR A 197 -2.09 2.55 -17.27
C TYR A 197 -1.53 1.21 -17.71
N GLY A 198 -0.38 1.22 -18.36
CA GLY A 198 0.47 0.04 -18.48
C GLY A 198 1.30 -0.19 -17.21
N LEU A 199 1.77 -1.40 -17.02
CA LEU A 199 2.61 -1.81 -15.90
C LEU A 199 3.81 -2.58 -16.41
N ALA A 200 5.01 -2.25 -15.92
CA ALA A 200 6.23 -2.99 -16.19
C ALA A 200 6.97 -3.31 -14.90
N THR A 201 7.55 -4.51 -14.84
CA THR A 201 8.36 -4.94 -13.71
C THR A 201 9.54 -5.79 -14.14
N ALA A 202 10.61 -5.79 -13.34
CA ALA A 202 11.76 -6.66 -13.46
C ALA A 202 12.32 -6.99 -12.07
N CYS A 203 13.04 -8.10 -11.95
CA CYS A 203 13.68 -8.44 -10.68
C CYS A 203 14.93 -7.58 -10.45
N TYR A 204 15.00 -6.92 -9.29
CA TYR A 204 16.16 -6.11 -8.91
C TYR A 204 17.45 -6.94 -8.85
N GLY A 205 17.33 -8.22 -8.45
CA GLY A 205 18.45 -9.16 -8.34
C GLY A 205 19.10 -9.56 -9.67
N ASP A 206 18.49 -9.25 -10.81
CA ASP A 206 19.04 -9.54 -12.13
C ASP A 206 20.37 -8.83 -12.41
N VAL A 207 20.53 -7.59 -11.90
CA VAL A 207 21.72 -6.77 -12.17
C VAL A 207 22.66 -6.66 -10.96
N PHE A 208 22.15 -6.85 -9.75
CA PHE A 208 22.98 -6.91 -8.54
C PHE A 208 22.29 -7.81 -7.51
N PRO A 209 22.81 -9.04 -7.25
CA PRO A 209 22.30 -9.91 -6.19
C PRO A 209 22.39 -9.22 -4.83
N ASP A 210 21.27 -9.12 -4.09
CA ASP A 210 21.20 -8.38 -2.83
C ASP A 210 21.88 -9.13 -1.67
N ARG A 211 23.20 -9.16 -1.74
CA ARG A 211 24.08 -9.77 -0.73
C ARG A 211 25.44 -9.05 -0.71
N PRO A 212 26.16 -9.06 0.43
CA PRO A 212 27.42 -8.32 0.57
C PRO A 212 28.49 -8.68 -0.46
N ASP A 213 28.56 -9.94 -0.89
CA ASP A 213 29.46 -10.45 -1.90
C ASP A 213 28.87 -10.49 -3.34
N GLY A 214 27.71 -9.82 -3.54
CA GLY A 214 27.00 -9.81 -4.83
C GLY A 214 27.71 -9.04 -5.94
N ARG A 215 28.67 -8.20 -5.61
CA ARG A 215 29.34 -7.27 -6.54
C ARG A 215 29.98 -7.97 -7.74
N ALA A 216 30.68 -9.07 -7.52
CA ALA A 216 31.33 -9.83 -8.58
C ALA A 216 30.34 -10.49 -9.58
N ALA A 217 29.11 -10.73 -9.15
CA ALA A 217 28.03 -11.26 -9.99
C ALA A 217 27.08 -10.17 -10.52
N SER A 218 27.45 -8.90 -10.39
CA SER A 218 26.61 -7.76 -10.75
C SER A 218 26.99 -7.13 -12.09
N ALA A 219 26.17 -6.18 -12.54
CA ALA A 219 26.47 -5.35 -13.71
C ALA A 219 27.80 -4.59 -13.58
N LEU A 220 28.24 -4.30 -12.34
CA LEU A 220 29.51 -3.61 -12.10
C LEU A 220 30.70 -4.38 -12.66
N ALA A 221 30.69 -5.72 -12.61
CA ALA A 221 31.70 -6.56 -13.22
C ALA A 221 31.75 -6.37 -14.73
N SER A 222 30.59 -6.39 -15.40
CA SER A 222 30.52 -6.20 -16.87
C SER A 222 30.87 -4.77 -17.32
N LEU A 223 30.75 -3.81 -16.42
CA LEU A 223 31.12 -2.41 -16.64
C LEU A 223 32.57 -2.11 -16.28
N GLY A 224 33.36 -3.14 -15.94
CA GLY A 224 34.80 -3.00 -15.61
C GLY A 224 35.08 -2.23 -14.32
N ARG A 225 34.11 -2.21 -13.38
CA ARG A 225 34.23 -1.53 -12.09
C ARG A 225 35.07 -2.39 -11.13
N PRO A 226 35.78 -1.78 -10.14
CA PRO A 226 36.50 -2.52 -9.11
C PRO A 226 35.57 -3.48 -8.36
N LEU A 227 35.98 -4.74 -8.18
CA LEU A 227 35.16 -5.78 -7.57
C LEU A 227 35.54 -6.09 -6.12
N GLU A 228 36.84 -5.91 -5.79
CA GLU A 228 37.43 -6.25 -4.49
C GLU A 228 38.48 -5.21 -4.08
N GLY A 229 38.94 -5.31 -2.84
CA GLY A 229 39.97 -4.43 -2.28
C GLY A 229 39.41 -3.10 -1.76
N ASN A 230 40.29 -2.09 -1.67
CA ASN A 230 39.89 -0.73 -1.28
C ASN A 230 39.14 -0.06 -2.43
N LEU A 231 37.82 -0.08 -2.36
CA LEU A 231 36.99 0.61 -3.33
C LEU A 231 37.15 2.14 -3.20
N PRO A 232 37.12 2.89 -4.33
CA PRO A 232 37.02 4.35 -4.26
C PRO A 232 35.86 4.79 -3.35
N ALA A 233 36.02 5.91 -2.65
CA ALA A 233 35.02 6.40 -1.71
C ALA A 233 33.65 6.63 -2.37
N ASP A 234 33.64 7.01 -3.65
CA ASP A 234 32.48 7.27 -4.48
C ASP A 234 32.13 6.12 -5.44
N GLU A 235 32.60 4.90 -5.15
CA GLU A 235 32.27 3.71 -5.94
C GLU A 235 30.82 3.31 -5.75
N PRO A 236 30.00 3.17 -6.82
CA PRO A 236 28.58 2.85 -6.71
C PRO A 236 28.31 1.49 -6.07
N GLY A 237 27.24 1.44 -5.26
CA GLY A 237 26.73 0.22 -4.66
C GLY A 237 25.54 -0.36 -5.41
N ALA A 238 24.81 -1.25 -4.73
CA ALA A 238 23.65 -1.94 -5.29
C ALA A 238 22.50 -0.97 -5.61
N ILE A 239 22.20 0.03 -4.75
CA ILE A 239 21.14 1.01 -5.00
C ILE A 239 21.36 1.74 -6.33
N ALA A 240 22.59 2.20 -6.58
CA ALA A 240 22.93 2.86 -7.85
C ALA A 240 22.83 1.90 -9.05
N THR A 241 23.14 0.64 -8.86
CA THR A 241 23.05 -0.37 -9.91
C THR A 241 21.60 -0.73 -10.24
N TRP A 242 20.72 -0.82 -9.23
CA TRP A 242 19.27 -1.00 -9.43
C TRP A 242 18.62 0.22 -10.09
N ALA A 243 19.04 1.42 -9.72
CA ALA A 243 18.62 2.65 -10.39
C ALA A 243 19.05 2.68 -11.87
N TRP A 244 20.26 2.24 -12.15
CA TRP A 244 20.75 2.10 -13.52
C TRP A 244 19.95 1.06 -14.32
N GLN A 245 19.54 -0.07 -13.71
CA GLN A 245 18.67 -1.05 -14.34
C GLN A 245 17.36 -0.42 -14.81
N LEU A 246 16.71 0.37 -13.94
CA LEU A 246 15.47 1.07 -14.29
C LEU A 246 15.64 1.95 -15.54
N SER A 247 16.73 2.71 -15.62
CA SER A 247 17.05 3.53 -16.80
C SER A 247 17.32 2.70 -18.05
N ARG A 248 17.96 1.55 -17.91
CA ARG A 248 18.21 0.63 -19.04
C ARG A 248 16.92 -0.05 -19.52
N ILE A 249 16.03 -0.40 -18.62
CA ILE A 249 14.70 -0.90 -18.98
C ILE A 249 13.90 0.19 -19.70
N LEU A 250 13.97 1.45 -19.24
CA LEU A 250 13.36 2.57 -19.91
C LEU A 250 13.83 2.73 -21.35
N ASP A 251 15.14 2.52 -21.64
CA ASP A 251 15.68 2.58 -23.01
C ASP A 251 14.93 1.64 -23.97
N TRP A 252 14.50 0.48 -23.50
CA TRP A 252 13.72 -0.46 -24.30
C TRP A 252 12.23 -0.10 -24.31
N LEU A 253 11.64 0.23 -23.16
CA LEU A 253 10.21 0.52 -23.06
C LEU A 253 9.77 1.65 -23.98
N VAL A 254 10.60 2.70 -24.14
CA VAL A 254 10.28 3.83 -25.03
C VAL A 254 10.33 3.48 -26.52
N THR A 255 10.78 2.28 -26.87
CA THR A 255 10.72 1.78 -28.25
C THR A 255 9.42 1.06 -28.58
N LEU A 256 8.60 0.74 -27.57
CA LEU A 256 7.30 0.07 -27.73
C LEU A 256 6.23 1.09 -28.12
N PRO A 257 5.57 0.94 -29.27
CA PRO A 257 4.63 1.95 -29.79
C PRO A 257 3.38 2.12 -28.94
N GLU A 258 3.07 1.14 -28.08
CA GLU A 258 1.91 1.16 -27.20
C GLU A 258 2.14 1.96 -25.90
N ILE A 259 3.38 2.37 -25.66
CA ILE A 259 3.77 3.11 -24.44
C ILE A 259 3.93 4.59 -24.79
N ASP A 260 3.29 5.45 -24.03
CA ASP A 260 3.57 6.88 -24.07
C ASP A 260 4.94 7.15 -23.43
N ALA A 261 5.97 7.27 -24.27
CA ALA A 261 7.35 7.48 -23.84
C ALA A 261 7.54 8.76 -22.99
N THR A 262 6.58 9.69 -23.04
CA THR A 262 6.61 10.93 -22.25
C THR A 262 5.93 10.78 -20.88
N LYS A 263 5.36 9.61 -20.58
CA LYS A 263 4.59 9.36 -19.37
C LYS A 263 4.96 8.04 -18.67
N VAL A 264 6.27 7.72 -18.65
CA VAL A 264 6.77 6.59 -17.88
C VAL A 264 7.07 7.06 -16.45
N ILE A 265 6.47 6.38 -15.48
CA ILE A 265 6.53 6.68 -14.05
C ILE A 265 7.41 5.61 -13.39
N VAL A 266 8.44 6.02 -12.66
CA VAL A 266 9.23 5.08 -11.86
C VAL A 266 8.69 5.00 -10.44
N VAL A 267 8.48 3.76 -9.96
CA VAL A 267 7.95 3.47 -8.62
C VAL A 267 8.89 2.52 -7.91
N GLY A 268 9.09 2.75 -6.63
CA GLY A 268 9.81 1.79 -5.80
C GLY A 268 9.31 1.77 -4.36
N HIS A 269 9.35 0.58 -3.76
CA HIS A 269 9.06 0.34 -2.36
C HIS A 269 10.34 -0.02 -1.61
N SER A 270 10.50 0.47 -0.38
CA SER A 270 11.62 0.13 0.48
C SER A 270 12.97 0.46 -0.19
N ARG A 271 13.91 -0.51 -0.28
CA ARG A 271 15.19 -0.35 -0.99
C ARG A 271 15.03 -0.02 -2.48
N ASN A 272 13.97 -0.53 -3.11
CA ASN A 272 13.64 -0.17 -4.50
C ASN A 272 13.08 1.26 -4.60
N GLY A 273 12.51 1.82 -3.50
CA GLY A 273 12.17 3.24 -3.39
C GLY A 273 13.40 4.14 -3.45
N LYS A 274 14.48 3.76 -2.75
CA LYS A 274 15.77 4.44 -2.84
C LYS A 274 16.31 4.38 -4.28
N ALA A 275 16.21 3.21 -4.94
CA ALA A 275 16.62 3.04 -6.33
C ALA A 275 15.77 3.85 -7.31
N ALA A 276 14.45 3.92 -7.12
CA ALA A 276 13.54 4.72 -7.95
C ALA A 276 13.84 6.23 -7.84
N MET A 277 14.10 6.71 -6.61
CA MET A 277 14.51 8.10 -6.39
C MET A 277 15.82 8.43 -7.11
N TRP A 278 16.84 7.57 -6.94
CA TRP A 278 18.12 7.76 -7.61
C TRP A 278 18.03 7.65 -9.13
N ALA A 279 17.19 6.73 -9.65
CA ALA A 279 16.90 6.66 -11.08
C ALA A 279 16.27 7.95 -11.60
N GLY A 280 15.26 8.47 -10.90
CA GLY A 280 14.62 9.74 -11.24
C GLY A 280 15.54 10.95 -11.15
N ALA A 281 16.50 10.95 -10.20
CA ALA A 281 17.53 11.98 -10.10
C ALA A 281 18.52 11.96 -11.27
N CYS A 282 18.86 10.75 -11.78
CA CYS A 282 19.85 10.55 -12.84
C CYS A 282 19.26 10.56 -14.25
N ASP A 283 17.98 10.24 -14.42
CA ASP A 283 17.32 10.10 -15.72
C ASP A 283 16.03 10.93 -15.77
N GLU A 284 16.12 12.07 -16.43
CA GLU A 284 15.02 13.03 -16.53
C GLU A 284 13.89 12.58 -17.49
N ARG A 285 14.02 11.45 -18.17
CA ARG A 285 12.98 10.87 -19.02
C ARG A 285 11.83 10.24 -18.21
N PHE A 286 12.07 9.86 -16.95
CA PHE A 286 10.99 9.47 -16.07
C PHE A 286 10.07 10.68 -15.82
N ALA A 287 8.81 10.58 -16.22
CA ALA A 287 7.85 11.67 -16.13
C ALA A 287 7.42 11.98 -14.68
N MET A 288 7.48 11.00 -13.81
CA MET A 288 7.13 11.08 -12.38
C MET A 288 7.98 10.08 -11.60
N VAL A 289 8.29 10.41 -10.36
CA VAL A 289 9.04 9.55 -9.43
C VAL A 289 8.18 9.26 -8.21
N VAL A 290 8.13 8.00 -7.79
CA VAL A 290 7.40 7.55 -6.60
C VAL A 290 8.33 6.78 -5.68
N ALA A 291 8.43 7.24 -4.43
CA ALA A 291 9.15 6.56 -3.35
C ALA A 291 8.18 6.17 -2.24
N ASN A 292 7.98 4.87 -2.05
CA ASN A 292 7.14 4.32 -1.00
C ASN A 292 8.01 3.75 0.11
N GLU A 293 7.84 4.26 1.33
CA GLU A 293 8.48 3.78 2.55
C GLU A 293 9.98 3.54 2.37
N SER A 294 10.67 4.52 1.78
CA SER A 294 12.06 4.35 1.36
C SER A 294 13.08 4.58 2.47
N GLY A 295 12.73 5.24 3.57
CA GLY A 295 13.54 5.37 4.78
C GLY A 295 14.92 6.01 4.58
N CYS A 296 15.86 5.68 5.45
CA CYS A 296 17.24 6.17 5.43
C CYS A 296 17.98 5.87 4.13
N GLY A 297 18.70 6.83 3.57
CA GLY A 297 19.28 6.75 2.21
C GLY A 297 18.24 6.75 1.11
N GLY A 298 17.00 7.05 1.45
CA GLY A 298 15.84 7.23 0.61
C GLY A 298 15.20 8.60 0.85
N ALA A 299 13.92 8.64 1.24
CA ALA A 299 13.19 9.87 1.47
C ALA A 299 13.26 10.39 2.92
N ALA A 300 13.70 9.58 3.91
CA ALA A 300 13.78 10.01 5.29
C ALA A 300 15.06 10.83 5.55
N LEU A 301 14.91 11.92 6.34
CA LEU A 301 16.04 12.77 6.72
C LEU A 301 17.01 12.04 7.65
N GLU A 302 18.27 11.88 7.24
CA GLU A 302 19.31 11.20 8.00
C GLU A 302 19.63 11.94 9.31
N ARG A 303 19.59 13.27 9.31
CA ARG A 303 19.90 14.13 10.48
C ARG A 303 18.95 13.97 11.65
N ARG A 304 17.77 13.39 11.42
CA ARG A 304 16.81 13.12 12.49
C ARG A 304 17.24 11.99 13.42
N ASN A 305 18.06 11.08 12.92
CA ASN A 305 18.44 9.87 13.67
C ASN A 305 17.23 9.18 14.33
N TYR A 306 16.16 9.02 13.57
CA TYR A 306 14.92 8.37 13.97
C TYR A 306 14.75 7.09 13.15
N GLY A 307 14.32 5.99 13.78
CA GLY A 307 14.19 4.70 13.11
C GLY A 307 15.53 4.16 12.58
N GLU A 308 15.62 3.92 11.26
CA GLU A 308 16.83 3.48 10.58
C GLU A 308 17.83 4.63 10.43
N THR A 309 19.07 4.39 10.86
CA THR A 309 20.15 5.39 10.78
C THR A 309 21.19 4.99 9.75
N VAL A 310 22.08 5.93 9.37
CA VAL A 310 23.22 5.64 8.48
C VAL A 310 24.08 4.51 9.06
N ALA A 311 24.31 4.50 10.38
CA ALA A 311 25.05 3.43 11.04
C ALA A 311 24.35 2.07 10.91
N ALA A 312 23.01 2.03 11.08
CA ALA A 312 22.25 0.80 11.00
C ALA A 312 22.23 0.23 9.57
N ILE A 313 21.90 1.06 8.58
CA ILE A 313 21.75 0.61 7.19
C ILE A 313 23.08 0.20 6.57
N THR A 314 24.18 0.95 6.81
CA THR A 314 25.49 0.64 6.23
C THR A 314 26.16 -0.59 6.88
N ARG A 315 25.84 -0.87 8.16
CA ARG A 315 26.27 -2.10 8.83
C ARG A 315 25.51 -3.31 8.32
N ARG A 316 24.17 -3.18 8.17
CA ARG A 316 23.31 -4.28 7.76
C ARG A 316 23.46 -4.60 6.29
N PHE A 317 23.67 -3.59 5.46
CA PHE A 317 23.75 -3.67 4.00
C PHE A 317 24.95 -2.91 3.45
N PRO A 318 26.19 -3.36 3.74
CA PRO A 318 27.42 -2.64 3.39
C PRO A 318 27.64 -2.49 1.88
N HIS A 319 26.86 -3.21 1.07
CA HIS A 319 26.92 -3.20 -0.39
C HIS A 319 25.93 -2.24 -1.07
N TRP A 320 25.06 -1.56 -0.30
CA TRP A 320 23.99 -0.76 -0.91
C TRP A 320 24.46 0.60 -1.41
N PHE A 321 25.28 1.29 -0.65
CA PHE A 321 25.72 2.66 -0.94
C PHE A 321 27.20 2.72 -1.30
N CYS A 322 27.69 3.90 -1.66
CA CYS A 322 29.12 4.09 -1.81
C CYS A 322 29.85 4.02 -0.47
N PRO A 323 31.18 3.69 -0.44
CA PRO A 323 31.94 3.60 0.78
C PRO A 323 31.95 4.91 1.62
N ALA A 324 31.87 6.09 0.97
CA ALA A 324 31.81 7.38 1.67
C ALA A 324 30.61 7.47 2.61
N PHE A 325 29.45 6.93 2.24
CA PHE A 325 28.24 7.04 3.05
C PHE A 325 28.40 6.40 4.43
N ALA A 326 29.06 5.25 4.51
CA ALA A 326 29.35 4.61 5.80
C ALA A 326 30.24 5.48 6.71
N GLY A 327 31.04 6.38 6.15
CA GLY A 327 31.86 7.33 6.91
C GLY A 327 31.06 8.40 7.67
N TYR A 328 29.78 8.56 7.34
CA TYR A 328 28.86 9.49 8.04
C TYR A 328 28.05 8.81 9.15
N ALA A 329 28.22 7.52 9.39
CA ALA A 329 27.60 6.82 10.50
C ALA A 329 27.89 7.55 11.84
N GLU A 330 26.84 7.87 12.60
CA GLU A 330 26.88 8.66 13.85
C GLU A 330 27.38 10.10 13.65
N ARG A 331 27.56 10.54 12.41
CA ARG A 331 28.04 11.85 12.00
C ARG A 331 27.16 12.48 10.92
N GLU A 332 25.87 12.21 10.94
CA GLU A 332 24.90 12.61 9.90
C GLU A 332 24.85 14.14 9.74
N LEU A 333 25.22 14.91 10.78
CA LEU A 333 25.32 16.37 10.69
C LEU A 333 26.44 16.85 9.76
N ASP A 334 27.48 16.03 9.52
CA ASP A 334 28.62 16.34 8.64
C ASP A 334 28.31 15.97 7.16
N LEU A 335 27.21 15.23 6.90
CA LEU A 335 26.84 14.85 5.54
C LEU A 335 26.55 16.11 4.70
N PRO A 336 27.16 16.31 3.52
CA PRO A 336 27.00 17.55 2.74
C PRO A 336 25.61 17.72 2.14
N VAL A 337 24.82 16.65 2.09
CA VAL A 337 23.45 16.57 1.59
C VAL A 337 22.53 15.96 2.65
N ASP A 338 21.25 15.82 2.35
CA ASP A 338 20.29 15.00 3.09
C ASP A 338 19.17 14.59 2.11
N ALA A 339 18.26 13.70 2.49
CA ALA A 339 17.21 13.13 1.66
C ALA A 339 16.47 14.16 0.79
N HIS A 340 16.16 15.34 1.32
CA HIS A 340 15.49 16.43 0.59
C HIS A 340 16.23 16.85 -0.68
N VAL A 341 17.56 16.72 -0.72
CA VAL A 341 18.35 17.02 -1.93
C VAL A 341 18.07 15.97 -3.01
N THR A 342 18.03 14.68 -2.66
CA THR A 342 17.69 13.62 -3.61
C THR A 342 16.29 13.81 -4.18
N LEU A 343 15.32 14.14 -3.32
CA LEU A 343 13.94 14.44 -3.74
C LEU A 343 13.91 15.61 -4.72
N ALA A 344 14.65 16.69 -4.43
CA ALA A 344 14.73 17.91 -5.24
C ALA A 344 15.29 17.68 -6.65
N MET A 345 16.11 16.63 -6.87
CA MET A 345 16.62 16.29 -8.20
C MET A 345 15.50 15.95 -9.19
N THR A 346 14.31 15.61 -8.70
CA THR A 346 13.15 15.32 -9.55
C THR A 346 12.56 16.58 -10.19
N ALA A 347 12.70 17.74 -9.55
CA ALA A 347 12.09 18.98 -10.03
C ALA A 347 12.51 19.33 -11.48
N PRO A 348 11.58 19.86 -12.32
CA PRO A 348 10.21 20.26 -12.00
C PRO A 348 9.15 19.14 -12.14
N ARG A 349 9.56 17.91 -12.43
CA ARG A 349 8.67 16.76 -12.64
C ARG A 349 7.90 16.41 -11.35
N PRO A 350 6.71 15.81 -11.46
CA PRO A 350 5.98 15.30 -10.32
C PRO A 350 6.78 14.30 -9.50
N LEU A 351 6.69 14.44 -8.17
CA LEU A 351 7.27 13.54 -7.17
C LEU A 351 6.17 13.08 -6.22
N TYR A 352 6.17 11.82 -5.84
CA TYR A 352 5.28 11.32 -4.80
C TYR A 352 6.07 10.54 -3.75
N VAL A 353 5.87 10.89 -2.48
CA VAL A 353 6.44 10.18 -1.33
C VAL A 353 5.30 9.56 -0.54
N ALA A 354 5.43 8.30 -0.17
CA ALA A 354 4.40 7.56 0.56
C ALA A 354 4.99 6.85 1.77
N SER A 355 4.28 6.92 2.87
CA SER A 355 4.66 6.37 4.17
C SER A 355 3.53 5.57 4.78
N ALA A 356 3.84 4.74 5.80
CA ALA A 356 2.86 4.09 6.66
C ALA A 356 3.08 4.48 8.12
N VAL A 357 1.99 4.73 8.87
CA VAL A 357 2.07 5.29 10.22
C VAL A 357 2.79 4.39 11.22
N ASP A 358 2.68 3.07 11.06
CA ASP A 358 3.29 2.08 11.93
C ASP A 358 4.72 1.69 11.46
N ASP A 359 5.16 2.14 10.29
CA ASP A 359 6.54 1.96 9.79
C ASP A 359 7.49 3.01 10.38
N ARG A 360 7.62 2.98 11.70
CA ARG A 360 8.49 3.91 12.42
C ARG A 360 9.98 3.73 12.07
N TRP A 361 10.33 2.58 11.49
CA TRP A 361 11.69 2.32 11.04
C TRP A 361 12.07 3.19 9.82
N ALA A 362 11.13 3.45 8.92
CA ALA A 362 11.32 4.31 7.75
C ALA A 362 11.17 5.81 8.07
N ASP A 363 10.80 6.20 9.29
CA ASP A 363 10.58 7.59 9.72
C ASP A 363 9.57 8.35 8.83
N PRO A 364 8.26 8.06 8.91
CA PRO A 364 7.25 8.73 8.11
C PRO A 364 7.27 10.26 8.20
N ARG A 365 7.57 10.78 9.38
CA ARG A 365 7.69 12.22 9.58
C ARG A 365 8.95 12.79 8.93
N GLY A 366 10.05 12.05 8.94
CA GLY A 366 11.30 12.42 8.25
C GLY A 366 11.12 12.45 6.73
N GLU A 367 10.36 11.47 6.16
CA GLU A 367 10.03 11.46 4.74
C GLU A 367 9.17 12.67 4.35
N PHE A 368 8.17 13.02 5.17
CA PHE A 368 7.36 14.23 4.96
C PHE A 368 8.20 15.51 5.02
N LEU A 369 9.02 15.66 6.05
CA LEU A 369 9.86 16.86 6.24
C LEU A 369 10.87 17.02 5.09
N ALA A 370 11.39 15.93 4.55
CA ALA A 370 12.24 15.99 3.36
C ALA A 370 11.48 16.49 2.13
N ALA A 371 10.24 16.04 1.93
CA ALA A 371 9.38 16.53 0.85
C ALA A 371 9.06 18.04 0.98
N VAL A 372 8.82 18.51 2.22
CA VAL A 372 8.69 19.96 2.53
C VAL A 372 9.97 20.70 2.17
N ALA A 373 11.12 20.22 2.63
CA ALA A 373 12.41 20.87 2.44
C ALA A 373 12.91 20.86 0.98
N ALA A 374 12.46 19.92 0.16
CA ALA A 374 12.72 19.86 -1.27
C ALA A 374 11.87 20.86 -2.09
N SER A 375 10.69 21.22 -1.60
CA SER A 375 9.69 22.03 -2.32
C SER A 375 10.17 23.40 -2.84
N PRO A 376 11.12 24.12 -2.20
CA PRO A 376 11.65 25.37 -2.73
C PRO A 376 12.19 25.29 -4.16
N VAL A 377 12.66 24.11 -4.61
CA VAL A 377 13.13 23.93 -5.98
C VAL A 377 12.00 24.04 -6.99
N TRP A 378 10.82 23.47 -6.71
CA TRP A 378 9.63 23.60 -7.60
C TRP A 378 9.16 25.05 -7.71
N LYS A 379 9.31 25.84 -6.64
CA LYS A 379 8.94 27.26 -6.66
C LYS A 379 9.77 28.07 -7.67
N LEU A 380 11.01 27.68 -7.93
CA LEU A 380 11.83 28.29 -9.00
C LEU A 380 11.21 28.10 -10.40
N PHE A 381 10.36 27.10 -10.57
CA PHE A 381 9.65 26.80 -11.82
C PHE A 381 8.21 27.32 -11.82
N GLY A 382 7.81 28.11 -10.82
CA GLY A 382 6.44 28.60 -10.68
C GLY A 382 5.44 27.53 -10.21
N LEU A 383 5.93 26.44 -9.57
CA LEU A 383 5.12 25.32 -9.08
C LEU A 383 5.12 25.31 -7.55
N GLU A 384 4.02 24.85 -6.94
CA GLU A 384 3.85 24.88 -5.48
C GLU A 384 4.65 23.83 -4.70
N GLY A 385 5.17 22.79 -5.34
CA GLY A 385 5.78 21.68 -4.63
C GLY A 385 4.73 20.90 -3.80
N LEU A 386 5.00 20.68 -2.50
CA LEU A 386 4.06 20.00 -1.58
C LEU A 386 2.88 20.91 -1.17
N GLY A 387 3.10 22.21 -1.06
CA GLY A 387 2.03 23.18 -0.76
C GLY A 387 1.57 23.22 0.69
N THR A 388 2.18 22.43 1.58
CA THR A 388 1.90 22.40 3.03
C THR A 388 3.16 22.03 3.82
N ASP A 389 3.28 22.53 5.04
CA ASP A 389 4.29 22.15 6.05
C ASP A 389 3.66 21.41 7.24
N ALA A 390 2.34 21.28 7.26
CA ALA A 390 1.60 20.54 8.27
C ALA A 390 1.59 19.04 7.93
N PHE A 391 2.07 18.20 8.85
CA PHE A 391 2.00 16.74 8.69
C PHE A 391 0.54 16.32 8.52
N PRO A 392 0.20 15.59 7.46
CA PRO A 392 -1.19 15.25 7.17
C PRO A 392 -1.78 14.25 8.16
N ALA A 393 -3.09 14.25 8.26
CA ALA A 393 -3.80 13.17 8.91
C ALA A 393 -3.59 11.85 8.15
N ILE A 394 -3.63 10.73 8.89
CA ILE A 394 -3.51 9.38 8.30
C ILE A 394 -4.55 9.23 7.18
N ASP A 395 -4.17 8.55 6.11
CA ASP A 395 -5.00 8.28 4.92
C ASP A 395 -5.50 9.56 4.22
N THR A 396 -4.81 10.69 4.43
CA THR A 396 -5.14 11.97 3.78
C THR A 396 -4.01 12.41 2.87
N PRO A 397 -4.07 12.10 1.56
CA PRO A 397 -3.10 12.58 0.60
C PRO A 397 -3.09 14.11 0.52
N VAL A 398 -1.89 14.69 0.45
CA VAL A 398 -1.67 16.12 0.29
C VAL A 398 -0.71 16.39 -0.85
N GLY A 399 -0.68 17.63 -1.31
CA GLY A 399 0.33 18.10 -2.24
C GLY A 399 -0.19 18.42 -3.64
N GLN A 400 0.63 19.17 -4.37
CA GLN A 400 0.35 19.69 -5.71
C GLN A 400 1.26 19.03 -6.76
N THR A 401 2.50 19.49 -6.92
CA THR A 401 3.49 18.87 -7.81
C THR A 401 4.38 17.88 -7.06
N VAL A 402 4.54 18.07 -5.78
CA VAL A 402 5.03 17.05 -4.84
C VAL A 402 3.83 16.52 -4.07
N GLY A 403 3.60 15.21 -4.09
CA GLY A 403 2.54 14.54 -3.35
C GLY A 403 3.09 13.80 -2.14
N TYR A 404 2.29 13.69 -1.09
CA TYR A 404 2.61 12.90 0.07
C TYR A 404 1.35 12.27 0.69
N HIS A 405 1.47 11.04 1.19
CA HIS A 405 0.53 10.49 2.14
C HIS A 405 1.24 9.68 3.23
N VAL A 406 0.61 9.59 4.38
CA VAL A 406 0.89 8.57 5.39
C VAL A 406 -0.36 7.73 5.56
N ARG A 407 -0.29 6.44 5.23
CA ARG A 407 -1.44 5.54 5.36
C ARG A 407 -1.44 4.80 6.70
N THR A 408 -2.57 4.23 7.02
CA THR A 408 -2.70 3.22 8.08
C THR A 408 -1.85 1.98 7.74
N GLY A 409 -1.24 1.35 8.76
CA GLY A 409 -0.54 0.06 8.66
C GLY A 409 0.97 0.15 8.73
N GLN A 410 1.62 -1.00 8.48
CA GLN A 410 3.05 -1.23 8.62
C GLN A 410 3.77 -1.09 7.27
N HIS A 411 5.09 -1.39 7.28
CA HIS A 411 5.97 -1.40 6.11
C HIS A 411 5.45 -2.36 5.02
N ASP A 412 4.85 -1.81 3.96
CA ASP A 412 4.27 -2.59 2.85
C ASP A 412 4.03 -1.71 1.62
N LEU A 413 3.67 -2.33 0.50
CA LEU A 413 3.16 -1.66 -0.71
C LEU A 413 1.78 -2.22 -1.02
N LEU A 414 0.76 -1.43 -0.74
CA LEU A 414 -0.63 -1.88 -0.83
C LEU A 414 -1.33 -1.30 -2.07
N GLU A 415 -2.48 -1.88 -2.39
CA GLU A 415 -3.38 -1.33 -3.39
C GLU A 415 -3.74 0.13 -3.13
N TYR A 416 -3.91 0.52 -1.85
CA TYR A 416 -4.12 1.91 -1.47
C TYR A 416 -3.03 2.83 -2.04
N ASP A 417 -1.77 2.47 -1.85
CA ASP A 417 -0.63 3.28 -2.33
C ASP A 417 -0.69 3.45 -3.85
N TRP A 418 -0.86 2.35 -4.59
CA TRP A 418 -0.96 2.37 -6.04
C TRP A 418 -2.11 3.23 -6.56
N LEU A 419 -3.25 3.19 -5.89
CA LEU A 419 -4.39 4.03 -6.27
C LEU A 419 -4.11 5.51 -6.02
N ARG A 420 -3.38 5.86 -4.93
CA ARG A 420 -2.93 7.26 -4.70
C ARG A 420 -1.90 7.70 -5.72
N PHE A 421 -0.97 6.82 -6.11
CA PHE A 421 -0.01 7.13 -7.18
C PHE A 421 -0.73 7.38 -8.51
N ALA A 422 -1.71 6.56 -8.84
CA ALA A 422 -2.51 6.73 -10.05
C ALA A 422 -3.37 8.00 -10.00
N ASP A 423 -4.00 8.34 -8.87
CA ASP A 423 -4.75 9.59 -8.69
C ASP A 423 -3.85 10.82 -8.92
N PHE A 424 -2.64 10.76 -8.38
CA PHE A 424 -1.67 11.84 -8.54
C PHE A 424 -1.15 11.95 -9.97
N ALA A 425 -0.87 10.82 -10.62
CA ALA A 425 -0.45 10.76 -12.02
C ALA A 425 -1.57 11.21 -12.98
N ASP A 426 -2.83 10.85 -12.72
CA ASP A 426 -4.00 11.33 -13.47
C ASP A 426 -4.03 12.86 -13.47
N ARG A 427 -3.91 13.48 -12.28
CA ARG A 427 -3.94 14.93 -12.15
C ARG A 427 -2.73 15.59 -12.81
N THR A 428 -1.51 15.09 -12.52
CA THR A 428 -0.28 15.80 -12.90
C THR A 428 0.20 15.51 -14.33
N LEU A 429 -0.07 14.30 -14.86
CA LEU A 429 0.43 13.89 -16.19
C LEU A 429 -0.68 13.81 -17.25
N ARG A 430 -1.95 13.63 -16.82
CA ARG A 430 -3.07 13.44 -17.75
C ARG A 430 -4.08 14.57 -17.71
N GLY A 431 -4.02 15.47 -16.73
CA GLY A 431 -5.01 16.52 -16.52
C GLY A 431 -6.41 15.98 -16.17
N ILE A 432 -6.48 14.77 -15.62
CA ILE A 432 -7.72 14.13 -15.19
C ILE A 432 -7.82 14.36 -13.68
N GLU A 433 -8.80 15.16 -13.28
CA GLU A 433 -9.13 15.22 -11.85
C GLU A 433 -9.70 13.86 -11.43
N PRO A 434 -9.13 13.22 -10.41
CA PRO A 434 -9.72 12.02 -9.82
C PRO A 434 -11.17 12.35 -9.53
N ALA A 435 -12.10 11.50 -10.00
CA ALA A 435 -13.52 11.64 -9.62
C ALA A 435 -13.53 11.84 -8.12
N ALA A 436 -14.15 12.92 -7.65
CA ALA A 436 -14.10 13.33 -6.26
C ALA A 436 -14.45 12.10 -5.40
N ARG A 437 -13.43 11.38 -4.99
CA ARG A 437 -13.58 10.40 -3.93
C ARG A 437 -13.98 11.25 -2.76
N ASP A 438 -15.00 10.81 -2.05
CA ASP A 438 -15.57 11.59 -0.99
C ASP A 438 -14.53 11.85 0.12
N ALA A 439 -13.57 12.71 -0.21
CA ALA A 439 -12.45 13.10 0.64
C ALA A 439 -12.90 13.72 1.96
N THR A 440 -14.21 13.96 2.07
CA THR A 440 -14.83 14.56 3.27
C THR A 440 -15.41 13.54 4.24
N PHE A 441 -15.54 12.24 3.83
CA PHE A 441 -16.04 11.22 4.74
C PHE A 441 -14.92 10.81 5.72
N ARG A 442 -14.96 11.46 6.88
CA ARG A 442 -14.06 11.23 7.99
C ARG A 442 -14.89 11.10 9.25
N PRO A 443 -15.39 9.90 9.54
CA PRO A 443 -16.26 9.71 10.69
C PRO A 443 -15.48 9.90 12.00
N VAL A 444 -16.17 10.47 12.97
CA VAL A 444 -15.71 10.44 14.37
C VAL A 444 -16.02 9.06 14.93
N GLN A 445 -15.03 8.35 15.41
CA GLN A 445 -15.19 6.99 15.95
C GLN A 445 -14.90 6.88 17.44
N GLU A 446 -14.48 7.93 18.09
CA GLU A 446 -14.22 7.96 19.54
C GLU A 446 -14.56 9.35 20.12
N PRO A 447 -14.94 9.44 21.40
CA PRO A 447 -15.25 8.33 22.32
C PRO A 447 -16.59 7.66 22.01
N LEU A 448 -16.71 6.36 22.35
CA LEU A 448 -17.96 5.61 22.20
C LEU A 448 -18.88 5.83 23.41
N PRO A 449 -20.23 5.88 23.24
CA PRO A 449 -20.95 5.86 21.96
C PRO A 449 -20.86 7.21 21.23
N VAL A 450 -20.75 7.18 19.89
CA VAL A 450 -20.66 8.40 19.07
C VAL A 450 -22.06 8.96 18.80
N PRO A 451 -22.35 10.22 19.14
CA PRO A 451 -23.67 10.80 18.87
C PRO A 451 -24.00 10.83 17.37
N PRO A 452 -25.25 10.55 16.97
CA PRO A 452 -25.66 10.68 15.59
C PRO A 452 -25.54 12.13 15.12
N PRO A 453 -24.99 12.38 13.91
CA PRO A 453 -24.86 13.73 13.35
C PRO A 453 -26.24 14.28 12.93
N PRO A 454 -26.37 15.61 12.72
CA PRO A 454 -27.58 16.18 12.16
C PRO A 454 -28.04 15.50 10.87
N GLY A 455 -29.32 15.23 10.74
CA GLY A 455 -29.92 14.53 9.59
C GLY A 455 -29.79 13.00 9.63
N ALA A 456 -29.18 12.43 10.66
CA ALA A 456 -29.15 10.98 10.83
C ALA A 456 -30.46 10.44 11.38
N ILE A 457 -30.87 9.28 10.90
CA ILE A 457 -32.01 8.51 11.39
C ILE A 457 -31.48 7.49 12.39
N LEU A 458 -31.78 7.68 13.69
CA LEU A 458 -31.40 6.72 14.71
C LEU A 458 -32.28 5.46 14.55
N LEU A 459 -31.65 4.31 14.32
CA LEU A 459 -32.33 3.01 14.20
C LEU A 459 -32.46 2.34 15.58
N PHE A 460 -31.42 2.47 16.41
CA PHE A 460 -31.39 1.99 17.78
C PHE A 460 -30.27 2.67 18.57
N GLY A 461 -30.55 3.13 19.79
CA GLY A 461 -29.53 3.75 20.68
C GLY A 461 -30.13 4.63 21.76
N VAL A 462 -29.28 5.36 22.49
CA VAL A 462 -29.70 6.33 23.51
C VAL A 462 -30.47 7.45 22.83
N GLY A 463 -31.69 7.71 23.32
CA GLY A 463 -32.62 8.70 22.74
C GLY A 463 -33.50 8.12 21.63
N SER A 464 -33.54 6.80 21.45
CA SER A 464 -34.58 6.16 20.62
C SER A 464 -35.97 6.59 21.10
N GLU A 465 -36.82 7.01 20.16
CA GLU A 465 -38.21 7.41 20.41
C GLU A 465 -38.98 6.31 21.16
N PRO A 466 -40.07 6.65 21.89
CA PRO A 466 -40.94 5.67 22.52
C PRO A 466 -41.61 4.77 21.48
N GLY A 467 -40.97 3.75 21.02
CA GLY A 467 -41.42 2.81 19.97
C GLY A 467 -40.41 1.68 19.72
N GLY A 468 -39.26 1.77 20.37
CA GLY A 468 -38.23 0.73 20.26
C GLY A 468 -37.38 0.81 18.99
N PRO A 469 -36.63 -0.24 18.68
CA PRO A 469 -35.80 -0.30 17.52
C PRO A 469 -36.57 -0.13 16.21
N LYS A 470 -36.03 0.63 15.26
CA LYS A 470 -36.61 0.78 13.90
C LYS A 470 -36.26 -0.38 13.02
N PHE A 471 -36.50 -1.60 13.47
CA PHE A 471 -36.29 -2.85 12.76
C PHE A 471 -37.54 -3.73 12.79
N THR A 472 -37.67 -4.55 11.78
CA THR A 472 -38.62 -5.70 11.72
C THR A 472 -37.85 -7.00 11.64
N ASN A 473 -38.50 -8.11 11.96
CA ASN A 473 -37.99 -9.43 11.58
C ASN A 473 -38.14 -9.64 10.06
N MET A 474 -37.61 -10.74 9.56
CA MET A 474 -37.63 -11.07 8.11
C MET A 474 -39.05 -11.24 7.53
N ALA A 475 -40.07 -11.43 8.38
CA ALA A 475 -41.48 -11.50 7.98
C ALA A 475 -42.23 -10.18 8.09
N GLY A 476 -41.56 -9.08 8.48
CA GLY A 476 -42.15 -7.75 8.63
C GLY A 476 -42.86 -7.52 9.98
N GLY A 477 -42.78 -8.47 10.90
CA GLY A 477 -43.31 -8.37 12.26
C GLY A 477 -42.29 -7.79 13.25
N PRO A 478 -42.66 -7.71 14.55
CA PRO A 478 -41.75 -7.30 15.60
C PRO A 478 -40.47 -8.17 15.63
N ILE A 479 -39.36 -7.56 16.01
CA ILE A 479 -38.10 -8.30 16.24
C ILE A 479 -38.23 -9.13 17.53
N ASP A 480 -37.53 -10.26 17.56
CA ASP A 480 -37.43 -11.15 18.72
C ASP A 480 -36.02 -11.12 19.37
N TRP A 481 -35.15 -10.27 18.86
CA TRP A 481 -33.86 -10.01 19.50
C TRP A 481 -34.08 -9.33 20.86
N ARG A 482 -33.34 -9.77 21.87
CA ARG A 482 -33.44 -9.23 23.22
C ARG A 482 -32.80 -7.85 23.31
N ILE A 483 -33.37 -7.01 24.15
CA ILE A 483 -32.74 -5.73 24.54
C ILE A 483 -32.25 -5.91 25.98
N GLU A 484 -30.94 -5.87 26.17
CA GLU A 484 -30.27 -6.00 27.47
C GLU A 484 -29.32 -4.82 27.66
N ASP A 485 -29.46 -4.09 28.76
CA ASP A 485 -28.60 -2.97 29.14
C ASP A 485 -28.40 -1.94 27.98
N GLY A 486 -29.48 -1.62 27.29
CA GLY A 486 -29.45 -0.68 26.17
C GLY A 486 -28.76 -1.21 24.90
N THR A 487 -28.58 -2.53 24.80
CA THR A 487 -27.99 -3.19 23.62
C THR A 487 -28.99 -4.17 23.01
N LEU A 488 -28.98 -4.27 21.66
CA LEU A 488 -29.62 -5.36 20.94
C LEU A 488 -28.69 -6.59 20.98
N VAL A 489 -29.19 -7.71 21.43
CA VAL A 489 -28.46 -8.98 21.47
C VAL A 489 -29.03 -9.89 20.40
N VAL A 490 -28.16 -10.36 19.49
CA VAL A 490 -28.54 -11.27 18.41
C VAL A 490 -29.32 -12.46 19.00
N GLY A 491 -30.50 -12.70 18.45
CA GLY A 491 -31.35 -13.82 18.86
C GLY A 491 -30.73 -15.15 18.42
N THR A 492 -30.56 -16.07 19.38
CA THR A 492 -30.10 -17.42 19.08
C THR A 492 -31.31 -18.31 18.75
N SER A 493 -31.96 -18.11 17.61
CA SER A 493 -33.03 -19.02 17.18
C SER A 493 -32.42 -20.32 16.67
N LYS A 494 -32.75 -21.43 17.33
CA LYS A 494 -32.31 -22.76 16.90
C LYS A 494 -32.82 -23.06 15.48
N GLY A 495 -31.92 -23.01 14.50
CA GLY A 495 -32.10 -23.64 13.21
C GLY A 495 -32.43 -22.76 12.02
N HIS A 496 -32.67 -21.46 12.14
CA HIS A 496 -32.89 -20.56 11.01
C HIS A 496 -32.26 -19.18 11.29
N ALA A 497 -31.69 -18.58 10.24
CA ALA A 497 -31.22 -17.20 10.29
C ALA A 497 -32.40 -16.27 10.62
N ASN A 498 -32.27 -15.48 11.68
CA ASN A 498 -33.29 -14.54 12.15
C ASN A 498 -32.75 -13.12 12.08
N HIS A 499 -32.39 -12.70 10.87
CA HIS A 499 -31.91 -11.33 10.63
C HIS A 499 -32.99 -10.31 10.97
N ILE A 500 -32.56 -9.13 11.35
CA ILE A 500 -33.46 -7.98 11.50
C ILE A 500 -33.22 -6.97 10.38
N VAL A 501 -34.29 -6.31 9.95
CA VAL A 501 -34.35 -5.47 8.75
C VAL A 501 -34.78 -4.07 9.14
N SER A 502 -34.02 -3.04 8.76
CA SER A 502 -34.40 -1.66 9.06
C SER A 502 -35.70 -1.26 8.35
N VAL A 503 -36.55 -0.52 9.05
CA VAL A 503 -37.77 0.08 8.47
C VAL A 503 -37.38 1.21 7.51
N PRO A 504 -36.49 2.15 7.87
CA PRO A 504 -35.97 3.13 6.91
C PRO A 504 -35.15 2.47 5.80
N VAL A 505 -35.34 2.99 4.58
CA VAL A 505 -34.61 2.57 3.37
C VAL A 505 -33.86 3.77 2.80
N PHE A 506 -32.73 3.50 2.18
CA PHE A 506 -31.84 4.52 1.59
C PHE A 506 -31.34 4.03 0.22
N ARG A 507 -30.86 4.94 -0.63
CA ARG A 507 -30.07 4.59 -1.80
C ARG A 507 -28.60 4.66 -1.43
N ASP A 508 -28.14 5.86 -1.15
CA ASP A 508 -26.79 6.16 -0.71
C ASP A 508 -26.84 6.66 0.74
N ALA A 509 -25.92 6.23 1.59
CA ALA A 509 -25.95 6.64 2.99
C ALA A 509 -24.59 6.56 3.67
N ASP A 510 -24.40 7.41 4.68
CA ASP A 510 -23.45 7.15 5.75
C ASP A 510 -24.15 6.30 6.82
N ILE A 511 -23.46 5.27 7.27
CA ILE A 511 -23.99 4.26 8.20
C ILE A 511 -23.01 4.11 9.34
N HIS A 512 -23.53 4.12 10.55
CA HIS A 512 -22.77 3.88 11.78
C HIS A 512 -23.37 2.72 12.54
N ALA A 513 -22.53 1.84 13.08
CA ALA A 513 -22.94 0.75 13.94
C ALA A 513 -21.86 0.44 14.98
N GLU A 514 -22.22 0.50 16.25
CA GLU A 514 -21.37 0.00 17.32
C GLU A 514 -21.76 -1.45 17.65
N PHE A 515 -20.76 -2.33 17.70
CA PHE A 515 -20.99 -3.75 17.94
C PHE A 515 -19.92 -4.34 18.87
N MET A 516 -20.23 -5.53 19.42
CA MET A 516 -19.31 -6.29 20.25
C MET A 516 -19.47 -7.77 19.91
N THR A 517 -18.39 -8.39 19.46
CA THR A 517 -18.35 -9.83 19.19
C THR A 517 -18.35 -10.63 20.52
N SER A 518 -18.98 -11.80 20.51
CA SER A 518 -19.12 -12.63 21.71
C SER A 518 -17.79 -13.24 22.12
N PRO A 519 -17.40 -13.17 23.40
CA PRO A 519 -16.19 -13.84 23.89
C PRO A 519 -16.37 -15.37 24.07
N VAL A 520 -17.59 -15.92 23.93
CA VAL A 520 -17.91 -17.32 24.27
C VAL A 520 -17.86 -18.25 23.06
N ALA A 521 -17.89 -17.71 21.84
CA ALA A 521 -17.79 -18.48 20.59
C ALA A 521 -17.11 -17.61 19.56
N LYS A 522 -16.54 -18.20 18.50
CA LYS A 522 -16.10 -17.41 17.33
C LYS A 522 -17.27 -16.52 16.92
N GLY A 523 -17.17 -15.24 17.31
CA GLY A 523 -18.20 -14.25 17.01
C GLY A 523 -18.38 -14.14 15.50
N ASN A 524 -19.58 -14.35 15.01
CA ASN A 524 -19.91 -14.17 13.59
C ASN A 524 -21.25 -13.46 13.47
N SER A 525 -21.25 -12.38 12.71
CA SER A 525 -22.40 -11.55 12.36
C SER A 525 -22.06 -10.78 11.10
N GLY A 526 -22.91 -9.86 10.67
CA GLY A 526 -22.68 -9.03 9.50
C GLY A 526 -23.62 -7.85 9.39
N LEU A 527 -23.14 -6.80 8.73
CA LEU A 527 -23.92 -5.63 8.36
C LEU A 527 -24.22 -5.75 6.86
N TYR A 528 -25.48 -6.07 6.49
CA TYR A 528 -25.84 -6.15 5.08
C TYR A 528 -26.38 -4.82 4.57
N LEU A 529 -25.71 -4.27 3.58
CA LEU A 529 -26.09 -3.06 2.84
C LEU A 529 -27.05 -3.48 1.72
N HIS A 530 -28.26 -2.96 1.76
CA HIS A 530 -29.38 -3.37 0.87
C HIS A 530 -29.70 -4.88 0.89
N GLY A 531 -29.22 -5.64 1.88
CA GLY A 531 -29.35 -7.09 1.91
C GLY A 531 -28.55 -7.84 0.84
N HIS A 532 -27.68 -7.16 0.10
CA HIS A 532 -26.89 -7.72 -1.00
C HIS A 532 -25.39 -7.76 -0.69
N TYR A 533 -24.86 -6.79 0.05
CA TYR A 533 -23.43 -6.61 0.29
C TYR A 533 -23.17 -6.66 1.77
N GLU A 534 -22.39 -7.64 2.20
CA GLU A 534 -22.08 -7.88 3.59
C GLU A 534 -20.75 -7.26 3.98
N LEU A 535 -20.78 -6.36 4.96
CA LEU A 535 -19.59 -5.98 5.71
C LEU A 535 -19.47 -6.93 6.89
N GLN A 536 -18.42 -7.74 6.88
CA GLN A 536 -18.23 -8.87 7.78
C GLN A 536 -17.96 -8.42 9.22
N ILE A 537 -18.61 -9.05 10.18
CA ILE A 537 -18.31 -8.98 11.62
C ILE A 537 -17.85 -10.36 12.05
N PHE A 538 -16.57 -10.50 12.40
CA PHE A 538 -15.98 -11.78 12.71
C PHE A 538 -14.88 -11.67 13.77
N ASP A 539 -14.74 -12.68 14.62
CA ASP A 539 -13.62 -12.76 15.56
C ASP A 539 -12.32 -13.09 14.82
N SER A 540 -11.66 -12.03 14.34
CA SER A 540 -10.39 -12.12 13.61
C SER A 540 -9.28 -11.28 14.24
N PHE A 541 -9.41 -10.89 15.50
CA PHE A 541 -8.36 -10.14 16.20
C PHE A 541 -6.99 -10.82 16.08
N GLY A 542 -5.98 -10.06 15.66
CA GLY A 542 -4.60 -10.54 15.49
C GLY A 542 -4.33 -11.35 14.21
N VAL A 543 -5.31 -11.50 13.31
CA VAL A 543 -5.08 -12.11 11.99
C VAL A 543 -4.36 -11.12 11.09
N ASP A 544 -3.17 -11.49 10.60
CA ASP A 544 -2.37 -10.66 9.70
C ASP A 544 -1.62 -11.55 8.66
N PRO A 545 -1.77 -11.31 7.36
CA PRO A 545 -2.69 -10.37 6.73
C PRO A 545 -4.17 -10.83 6.83
N PRO A 546 -5.13 -9.88 6.85
CA PRO A 546 -6.54 -10.24 6.84
C PRO A 546 -6.97 -10.81 5.49
N THR A 547 -8.04 -11.63 5.51
CA THR A 547 -8.63 -12.27 4.34
C THR A 547 -9.96 -11.60 3.95
N ASP A 548 -10.58 -12.06 2.86
CA ASP A 548 -11.90 -11.63 2.42
C ASP A 548 -13.06 -12.20 3.26
N GLN A 549 -12.76 -12.89 4.37
CA GLN A 549 -13.70 -13.46 5.33
C GLN A 549 -13.53 -12.88 6.75
N ASP A 550 -12.51 -12.06 6.97
CA ASP A 550 -12.21 -11.47 8.27
C ASP A 550 -13.03 -10.20 8.51
N GLU A 551 -13.00 -9.71 9.75
CA GLU A 551 -13.72 -8.49 10.15
C GLU A 551 -13.30 -7.30 9.28
N GLY A 552 -14.30 -6.59 8.74
CA GLY A 552 -14.08 -5.47 7.82
C GLY A 552 -14.00 -5.86 6.35
N ALA A 553 -14.04 -7.15 6.01
CA ALA A 553 -14.16 -7.56 4.62
C ALA A 553 -15.53 -7.20 4.05
N VAL A 554 -15.57 -6.74 2.80
CA VAL A 554 -16.79 -6.80 1.99
C VAL A 554 -16.83 -8.19 1.39
N TYR A 555 -17.64 -9.05 2.00
CA TYR A 555 -17.60 -10.50 1.77
C TYR A 555 -17.63 -10.88 0.29
N ARG A 556 -16.60 -11.60 -0.18
CA ARG A 556 -16.37 -11.99 -1.58
C ARG A 556 -16.12 -10.85 -2.58
N PHE A 557 -15.94 -9.62 -2.12
CA PHE A 557 -15.54 -8.50 -2.98
C PHE A 557 -14.13 -8.00 -2.65
N GLY A 558 -13.83 -7.84 -1.37
CA GLY A 558 -12.52 -7.35 -0.98
C GLY A 558 -12.22 -7.61 0.49
N ARG A 559 -10.97 -7.96 0.78
CA ARG A 559 -10.45 -8.01 2.14
C ARG A 559 -10.28 -6.60 2.70
N PRO A 560 -10.23 -6.42 4.02
CA PRO A 560 -9.89 -5.12 4.58
C PRO A 560 -8.43 -4.78 4.29
N LEU A 561 -8.15 -3.49 4.17
CA LEU A 561 -6.80 -2.95 3.95
C LEU A 561 -5.87 -3.30 5.11
N VAL A 562 -6.42 -3.33 6.32
CA VAL A 562 -5.73 -3.71 7.55
C VAL A 562 -6.72 -4.43 8.47
N ASN A 563 -6.23 -5.34 9.33
CA ASN A 563 -7.03 -5.86 10.43
C ASN A 563 -7.07 -4.80 11.55
N ALA A 564 -8.25 -4.22 11.75
CA ALA A 564 -8.51 -3.23 12.79
C ALA A 564 -9.42 -3.78 13.91
N ALA A 565 -9.68 -5.08 13.92
CA ALA A 565 -10.49 -5.74 14.93
C ALA A 565 -9.91 -5.56 16.34
N ARG A 566 -10.79 -5.36 17.34
CA ARG A 566 -10.46 -5.41 18.75
C ARG A 566 -10.72 -6.81 19.31
N PRO A 567 -10.14 -7.17 20.46
CA PRO A 567 -10.46 -8.43 21.13
C PRO A 567 -11.97 -8.62 21.33
N THR A 568 -12.43 -9.87 21.32
CA THR A 568 -13.82 -10.20 21.65
C THR A 568 -14.23 -9.68 23.03
N GLY A 569 -15.46 -9.18 23.15
CA GLY A 569 -15.94 -8.54 24.37
C GLY A 569 -15.64 -7.04 24.49
N GLU A 570 -14.90 -6.48 23.56
CA GLU A 570 -14.69 -5.03 23.44
C GLU A 570 -15.65 -4.39 22.42
N TRP A 571 -16.09 -3.16 22.68
CA TRP A 571 -16.89 -2.40 21.73
C TRP A 571 -16.04 -1.96 20.54
N GLN A 572 -16.57 -2.18 19.36
CA GLN A 572 -16.02 -1.82 18.07
C GLN A 572 -17.00 -0.93 17.31
N VAL A 573 -16.52 -0.22 16.33
CA VAL A 573 -17.36 0.71 15.55
C VAL A 573 -17.06 0.60 14.06
N TYR A 574 -18.12 0.44 13.27
CA TYR A 574 -18.14 0.67 11.85
C TYR A 574 -18.72 2.03 11.52
N ASP A 575 -18.03 2.77 10.67
CA ASP A 575 -18.59 3.85 9.86
C ASP A 575 -18.38 3.53 8.39
N VAL A 576 -19.46 3.60 7.62
CA VAL A 576 -19.49 3.16 6.22
C VAL A 576 -20.15 4.24 5.38
N ARG A 577 -19.46 4.73 4.35
CA ARG A 577 -20.11 5.42 3.24
C ARG A 577 -20.44 4.42 2.16
N PHE A 578 -21.71 4.23 1.92
CA PHE A 578 -22.24 3.33 0.92
C PHE A 578 -22.88 4.12 -0.22
N ILE A 579 -22.36 3.92 -1.43
CA ILE A 579 -22.92 4.40 -2.68
C ILE A 579 -23.44 3.19 -3.43
N ALA A 580 -24.75 3.09 -3.62
CA ALA A 580 -25.35 1.94 -4.27
C ALA A 580 -25.00 1.86 -5.75
N PRO A 581 -24.94 0.65 -6.34
CA PRO A 581 -24.77 0.53 -7.78
C PRO A 581 -25.97 1.10 -8.53
N ARG A 582 -25.72 1.70 -9.70
CA ARG A 582 -26.78 2.18 -10.57
C ARG A 582 -27.09 1.12 -11.62
N ARG A 583 -28.37 0.91 -11.89
CA ARG A 583 -28.85 -0.09 -12.84
C ARG A 583 -29.51 0.57 -14.03
N GLY A 584 -29.30 -0.01 -15.22
CA GLY A 584 -30.01 0.36 -16.43
C GLY A 584 -31.44 -0.21 -16.45
N ASP A 585 -32.18 0.13 -17.49
CA ASP A 585 -33.56 -0.33 -17.68
C ASP A 585 -33.65 -1.87 -17.81
N ASP A 586 -32.59 -2.53 -18.22
CA ASP A 586 -32.46 -3.99 -18.28
C ASP A 586 -32.17 -4.64 -16.92
N GLY A 587 -32.03 -3.83 -15.86
CA GLY A 587 -31.74 -4.24 -14.49
C GLY A 587 -30.27 -4.59 -14.22
N ARG A 588 -29.38 -4.51 -15.23
CA ARG A 588 -27.94 -4.74 -15.04
C ARG A 588 -27.25 -3.53 -14.44
N VAL A 589 -26.19 -3.77 -13.69
CA VAL A 589 -25.36 -2.71 -13.16
C VAL A 589 -24.64 -1.97 -14.30
N VAL A 590 -24.91 -0.67 -14.44
CA VAL A 590 -24.24 0.24 -15.39
C VAL A 590 -23.19 1.11 -14.73
N THR A 591 -23.34 1.40 -13.43
CA THR A 591 -22.33 2.08 -12.62
C THR A 591 -22.08 1.25 -11.36
N PRO A 592 -20.87 0.79 -11.09
CA PRO A 592 -20.54 0.06 -9.88
C PRO A 592 -20.93 0.84 -8.62
N GLY A 593 -21.35 0.13 -7.58
CA GLY A 593 -21.46 0.69 -6.23
C GLY A 593 -20.09 0.85 -5.61
N ARG A 594 -20.02 1.62 -4.51
CA ARG A 594 -18.75 1.92 -3.83
C ARG A 594 -18.92 1.90 -2.32
N ILE A 595 -17.94 1.33 -1.62
CA ILE A 595 -17.88 1.32 -0.15
C ILE A 595 -16.56 1.95 0.29
N THR A 596 -16.66 2.96 1.17
CA THR A 596 -15.55 3.46 2.00
C THR A 596 -15.91 3.17 3.45
N ALA A 597 -15.06 2.44 4.18
CA ALA A 597 -15.39 2.00 5.53
C ALA A 597 -14.22 2.17 6.49
N TRP A 598 -14.56 2.52 7.72
CA TRP A 598 -13.66 2.66 8.85
C TRP A 598 -14.07 1.68 9.96
N LEU A 599 -13.07 1.07 10.58
CA LEU A 599 -13.23 0.23 11.77
C LEU A 599 -12.25 0.71 12.84
N ASN A 600 -12.75 1.08 14.01
CA ASN A 600 -11.94 1.46 15.19
C ASN A 600 -10.87 2.52 14.87
N GLY A 601 -11.21 3.55 14.09
CA GLY A 601 -10.34 4.65 13.69
C GLY A 601 -9.42 4.36 12.50
N LYS A 602 -9.45 3.15 11.92
CA LYS A 602 -8.63 2.76 10.78
C LYS A 602 -9.46 2.59 9.52
N LEU A 603 -8.98 3.11 8.39
CA LEU A 603 -9.59 2.89 7.08
C LEU A 603 -9.39 1.44 6.67
N ILE A 604 -10.49 0.72 6.44
CA ILE A 604 -10.48 -0.70 6.07
C ILE A 604 -10.94 -0.96 4.63
N GLN A 605 -11.74 -0.07 4.07
CA GLN A 605 -12.14 -0.08 2.67
C GLN A 605 -12.07 1.33 2.11
N ASP A 606 -11.36 1.55 1.00
CA ASP A 606 -11.17 2.86 0.37
C ASP A 606 -11.82 2.90 -1.02
N GLY A 607 -13.12 3.18 -1.03
CA GLY A 607 -13.86 3.27 -2.28
C GLY A 607 -13.92 1.94 -3.04
N LEU A 608 -13.93 0.80 -2.33
CA LEU A 608 -14.05 -0.51 -2.95
C LEU A 608 -15.27 -0.57 -3.86
N GLU A 609 -15.06 -0.86 -5.13
CA GLU A 609 -16.13 -1.00 -6.11
C GLU A 609 -16.71 -2.42 -6.10
N PHE A 610 -18.04 -2.51 -6.28
CA PHE A 610 -18.76 -3.76 -6.36
C PHE A 610 -19.89 -3.68 -7.38
N THR A 611 -20.25 -4.83 -7.94
CA THR A 611 -21.25 -4.97 -8.99
C THR A 611 -22.40 -5.87 -8.52
N GLU A 612 -22.75 -6.92 -9.28
CA GLU A 612 -23.80 -7.85 -8.87
C GLU A 612 -23.43 -8.62 -7.60
N PRO A 613 -24.39 -8.96 -6.73
CA PRO A 613 -24.14 -9.71 -5.51
C PRO A 613 -23.50 -11.08 -5.78
N ARG A 614 -22.32 -11.34 -5.17
CA ARG A 614 -21.55 -12.57 -5.37
C ARG A 614 -21.85 -13.65 -4.32
N SER A 615 -22.35 -13.26 -3.15
CA SER A 615 -22.63 -14.22 -2.07
C SER A 615 -23.92 -15.02 -2.34
N PRO A 616 -23.90 -16.36 -2.19
CA PRO A 616 -25.12 -17.16 -2.19
C PRO A 616 -25.92 -17.03 -0.88
N TYR A 617 -25.33 -16.44 0.16
CA TYR A 617 -25.88 -16.38 1.52
C TYR A 617 -26.60 -15.07 1.86
N ILE A 618 -26.95 -14.27 0.86
CA ILE A 618 -27.69 -13.01 1.08
C ILE A 618 -29.09 -13.30 1.63
N PRO A 619 -29.67 -12.38 2.45
CA PRO A 619 -30.99 -12.52 3.05
C PRO A 619 -32.11 -12.86 2.08
N TYR A 620 -32.08 -12.33 0.89
CA TYR A 620 -33.08 -12.59 -0.16
C TYR A 620 -33.01 -14.01 -0.77
N LYS A 621 -32.01 -14.81 -0.41
CA LYS A 621 -31.87 -16.22 -0.84
C LYS A 621 -32.07 -17.19 0.32
N HIS A 622 -31.91 -16.75 1.56
CA HIS A 622 -32.04 -17.55 2.75
C HIS A 622 -33.28 -17.16 3.56
N GLY A 623 -34.21 -18.11 3.80
CA GLY A 623 -35.42 -17.88 4.59
C GLY A 623 -36.37 -16.83 3.98
N VAL A 624 -36.55 -16.87 2.65
CA VAL A 624 -37.30 -15.87 1.89
C VAL A 624 -38.75 -15.82 2.30
N THR A 625 -39.19 -14.68 2.78
CA THR A 625 -40.59 -14.36 3.14
C THR A 625 -41.24 -13.48 2.06
N ASP A 626 -42.56 -13.31 2.09
CA ASP A 626 -43.25 -12.37 1.20
C ASP A 626 -42.85 -10.93 1.48
N HIS A 627 -42.54 -10.60 2.73
CA HIS A 627 -42.01 -9.29 3.10
C HIS A 627 -40.66 -9.01 2.41
N LEU A 628 -39.72 -9.96 2.46
CA LEU A 628 -38.44 -9.82 1.79
C LEU A 628 -38.55 -9.74 0.26
N ARG A 629 -39.46 -10.50 -0.35
CA ARG A 629 -39.75 -10.38 -1.79
C ARG A 629 -40.24 -9.00 -2.16
N THR A 630 -41.10 -8.41 -1.33
CA THR A 630 -41.60 -7.04 -1.53
C THR A 630 -40.47 -6.02 -1.42
N ILE A 631 -39.59 -6.16 -0.43
CA ILE A 631 -38.43 -5.28 -0.24
C ILE A 631 -37.48 -5.38 -1.44
N GLU A 632 -37.14 -6.61 -1.87
CA GLU A 632 -36.25 -6.81 -3.01
C GLU A 632 -36.83 -6.25 -4.32
N ALA A 633 -38.12 -6.43 -4.56
CA ALA A 633 -38.79 -5.85 -5.70
C ALA A 633 -38.78 -4.31 -5.66
N THR A 634 -38.97 -3.71 -4.50
CA THR A 634 -38.88 -2.27 -4.29
C THR A 634 -37.47 -1.77 -4.53
N LEU A 635 -36.46 -2.46 -4.00
CA LEU A 635 -35.03 -2.13 -4.21
C LEU A 635 -34.69 -2.14 -5.71
N ARG A 636 -35.12 -3.18 -6.44
CA ARG A 636 -34.89 -3.27 -7.89
C ARG A 636 -35.53 -2.11 -8.66
N LYS A 637 -36.69 -1.64 -8.23
CA LYS A 637 -37.43 -0.55 -8.87
C LYS A 637 -36.88 0.83 -8.53
N THR A 638 -36.49 1.04 -7.29
CA THR A 638 -36.18 2.39 -6.74
C THR A 638 -34.69 2.61 -6.51
N GLY A 639 -33.88 1.55 -6.47
CA GLY A 639 -32.49 1.58 -6.03
C GLY A 639 -32.35 1.83 -4.52
N ARG A 640 -33.44 1.82 -3.74
CA ARG A 640 -33.44 2.07 -2.28
C ARG A 640 -33.71 0.76 -1.54
N GLY A 641 -32.88 0.45 -0.56
CA GLY A 641 -32.99 -0.77 0.23
C GLY A 641 -32.67 -0.53 1.71
N PRO A 642 -32.97 -1.51 2.57
CA PRO A 642 -32.75 -1.43 4.00
C PRO A 642 -31.34 -1.88 4.40
N LEU A 643 -31.00 -1.62 5.67
CA LEU A 643 -29.90 -2.24 6.39
C LEU A 643 -30.39 -3.53 7.05
N PHE A 644 -29.56 -4.60 7.03
CA PHE A 644 -29.81 -5.80 7.82
C PHE A 644 -28.71 -6.00 8.84
N LEU A 645 -29.07 -6.52 10.01
CA LEU A 645 -28.14 -7.09 10.96
C LEU A 645 -28.28 -8.60 10.96
N GLN A 646 -27.17 -9.29 10.84
CA GLN A 646 -27.14 -10.75 10.66
C GLN A 646 -27.24 -11.49 11.98
N ASP A 647 -28.13 -12.48 12.03
CA ASP A 647 -28.07 -13.58 13.00
C ASP A 647 -27.30 -14.75 12.38
N HIS A 648 -26.17 -15.08 12.94
CA HIS A 648 -25.35 -16.24 12.58
C HIS A 648 -25.18 -17.23 13.75
N GLY A 649 -26.11 -17.17 14.74
CA GLY A 649 -26.08 -18.04 15.91
C GLY A 649 -25.09 -17.63 17.00
N SER A 650 -24.46 -16.48 16.85
CA SER A 650 -23.51 -15.89 17.81
C SER A 650 -24.16 -14.71 18.54
N PRO A 651 -24.10 -14.60 19.88
CA PRO A 651 -24.74 -13.52 20.63
C PRO A 651 -23.95 -12.21 20.53
N THR A 652 -23.74 -11.74 19.31
CA THR A 652 -23.18 -10.42 19.02
C THR A 652 -24.11 -9.35 19.57
N ARG A 653 -23.54 -8.28 20.12
CA ARG A 653 -24.29 -7.14 20.67
C ARG A 653 -24.15 -5.95 19.76
N PHE A 654 -25.24 -5.19 19.60
CA PHE A 654 -25.28 -3.94 18.83
C PHE A 654 -25.86 -2.81 19.68
N ARG A 655 -25.34 -1.61 19.46
CA ARG A 655 -25.89 -0.38 20.02
C ARG A 655 -25.61 0.80 19.08
N ASN A 656 -26.22 1.93 19.30
CA ASN A 656 -25.96 3.19 18.63
C ASN A 656 -25.84 3.03 17.10
N ILE A 657 -26.94 2.55 16.48
CA ILE A 657 -27.02 2.31 15.04
C ILE A 657 -27.78 3.45 14.40
N TRP A 658 -27.19 4.14 13.44
CA TRP A 658 -27.87 5.19 12.69
C TRP A 658 -27.47 5.16 11.21
N ILE A 659 -28.33 5.73 10.38
CA ILE A 659 -28.07 5.98 8.96
C ILE A 659 -28.30 7.46 8.66
N ARG A 660 -27.47 8.04 7.81
CA ARG A 660 -27.67 9.39 7.25
C ARG A 660 -27.79 9.26 5.75
N PRO A 661 -29.02 9.31 5.17
CA PRO A 661 -29.19 9.29 3.72
C PRO A 661 -28.42 10.46 3.06
N LEU A 662 -27.77 10.20 1.93
CA LEU A 662 -27.02 11.19 1.17
C LEU A 662 -27.85 11.77 0.01
N ASP A 663 -28.84 11.03 -0.45
CA ASP A 663 -29.69 11.36 -1.59
C ASP A 663 -30.90 12.25 -1.26
N GLU A 664 -31.10 12.61 0.00
CA GLU A 664 -32.18 13.55 0.42
C GLU A 664 -31.75 15.03 0.35
N ALA A 665 -30.46 15.31 0.15
CA ALA A 665 -29.96 16.68 0.04
C ALA A 665 -30.19 17.32 -1.35
N ASP A 666 -30.51 16.56 -2.37
CA ASP A 666 -30.74 17.02 -3.75
C ASP A 666 -32.21 17.27 -4.10
N GLY A 667 -33.05 17.39 -3.10
CA GLY A 667 -34.46 17.77 -3.25
C GLY A 667 -34.67 19.26 -3.54
N ARG A 668 -34.04 19.78 -4.63
CA ARG A 668 -34.43 21.02 -5.32
C ARG A 668 -34.31 20.89 -6.81
#